data_40ab136f2a7e8510bdbdde969db325b6
#
_entry.id   40ab136f2a7e8510bdbdde969db325b6
#
_cell.length_a   1.000
_cell.length_b   1.000
_cell.length_c   1.000
_cell.angle_alpha   90.00
_cell.angle_beta   90.00
_cell.angle_gamma   90.00
#
_symmetry.space_group_name_H-M   'P 1'
#
loop_
_entity.id
_entity.type
_entity.pdbx_description
1 polymer ?
#
loop_
_entity_poly.entity_id
_entity_poly.type
_entity_poly.pdbx_seq_one_letter_code
_entity_poly.pdbx_strand_id
1 'polypeptide(L)'
;MVEDLHGSHTPAPTEPPLRRLITPVANTLATLWLLLSSLARLTARWLSRCPATAIVTVALTACSASYWVWRDQFVTLEASPSYSHWWSIFSSIGAIPGSFIATAVLGIITMILAGGAAERHLGTRAWVMAALAGQVIGVTATWLTLPLLTATFSMWGNAIGSGTLWGTSLILVALAGAAAESLGSRWRWRARFLLIGVLVLSSAVLGSAISYARVWALLAGMVAARLAGVHGARSESSDDITIRRQLASIAALCWACAAALTVVSSTQEGPLAQMRWSLGPAWWLEGRTGVFATLLCLMPITLQVIFAYGLRKGRRLAYVGTLTLQTVLGLSTIISSAVALLEGVTPDGDIAPELFTTATFLLVPVILNLTMCIIVFWMRRAFSIHAQRSTTITLLRRWAILMIGCAAAALALGALTSDSFVPFEVLASSDELTVTDYATPLQVFHDYLLALLPTATASIFEPTLVPMTLIAEAPVLWLPLIAWVGTLGIILSALLSRPRIPRSCPPEELTSLVRTHGGGTLGWMSTWEGNLVWLSPTGDAGGAYRGSGGVALTVADLAYAPGKASAAITQFSEFALASGLTPALYSIHEELAQAAKDAGWTIMQVAEESVLDLPDLAFRGKAYQDVRTAMNHAKREGVEAVWTTWDECPEGWKDQITVISDAWSADKALPEMGFTLGGVRELSVPETRILVAIDSDHTIHAVTSWLPIYRDGQVIGLTLDVMRRRAEGWRPAIEFLIGKAALSAQEEGLSILSLSGAPLARSEDDTSAFGPLIDALASIMEPLYGFSSLHAFKRKFKPRTQSLYLAVPDPTSLATVGLAIAHAYVPSVRPAQTLALVASVAGGLAKRAARGVGDLRSSRGIGHQDAPTSHPGAGRDAEGSQPSSNHGKKDQQ
;
A
#
# COMPACT_ATOMS: atom_id res chain seq x y z
N MET A 1 29.54 -26.82 75.69
CA MET A 1 30.62 -25.86 75.41
C MET A 1 30.14 -25.02 74.26
N VAL A 2 29.37 -24.04 74.55
CA VAL A 2 29.73 -22.61 74.56
C VAL A 2 29.93 -22.16 73.10
N GLU A 3 29.27 -21.17 72.43
CA GLU A 3 28.75 -19.91 73.01
C GLU A 3 27.81 -19.29 71.99
N ASP A 4 26.91 -18.52 72.50
CA ASP A 4 26.04 -17.52 71.92
C ASP A 4 26.65 -16.61 70.84
N LEU A 5 25.82 -16.22 69.87
CA LEU A 5 25.86 -14.87 69.36
C LEU A 5 24.44 -14.43 68.93
N HIS A 6 23.80 -13.69 69.80
CA HIS A 6 22.62 -12.88 69.50
C HIS A 6 22.96 -11.78 68.49
N GLY A 7 22.36 -11.87 67.30
CA GLY A 7 22.24 -10.78 66.35
C GLY A 7 20.87 -10.11 66.50
N SER A 8 20.87 -8.94 67.17
CA SER A 8 19.67 -8.10 67.31
C SER A 8 19.24 -7.55 65.94
N HIS A 9 18.19 -8.15 65.35
CA HIS A 9 17.48 -7.50 64.26
C HIS A 9 16.56 -6.42 64.82
N THR A 10 16.94 -5.17 64.68
CA THR A 10 16.03 -4.04 64.82
C THR A 10 15.07 -4.06 63.62
N PRO A 11 13.74 -4.07 63.81
CA PRO A 11 12.79 -4.00 62.73
C PRO A 11 12.88 -2.59 62.07
N ALA A 12 12.99 -2.58 60.72
CA ALA A 12 12.97 -1.32 59.98
C ALA A 12 11.62 -0.61 60.23
N PRO A 13 11.61 0.73 60.32
CA PRO A 13 10.40 1.49 60.61
C PRO A 13 9.36 1.24 59.49
N THR A 14 8.22 0.68 59.92
CA THR A 14 7.05 0.49 59.07
C THR A 14 6.50 1.84 58.68
N GLU A 15 6.59 2.16 57.38
CA GLU A 15 5.97 3.36 56.79
C GLU A 15 4.46 3.35 57.08
N PRO A 16 3.88 4.50 57.44
CA PRO A 16 2.46 4.59 57.74
C PRO A 16 1.61 4.23 56.50
N PRO A 17 0.50 3.51 56.66
CA PRO A 17 -0.32 2.93 55.57
C PRO A 17 -0.82 3.99 54.55
N LEU A 18 -1.00 5.23 54.97
CA LEU A 18 -1.37 6.35 54.07
C LEU A 18 -0.27 6.69 53.05
N ARG A 19 1.00 6.56 53.41
CA ARG A 19 2.09 6.81 52.43
C ARG A 19 2.17 5.76 51.34
N ARG A 20 1.83 4.50 51.63
CA ARG A 20 1.81 3.41 50.61
C ARG A 20 0.72 3.57 49.54
N LEU A 21 -0.36 4.30 49.85
CA LEU A 21 -1.42 4.62 48.90
C LEU A 21 -1.17 5.91 48.11
N ILE A 22 -0.53 6.92 48.73
CA ILE A 22 -0.29 8.23 48.13
C ILE A 22 0.90 8.21 47.15
N THR A 23 1.95 7.46 47.43
CA THR A 23 3.16 7.39 46.59
C THR A 23 2.92 6.88 45.17
N PRO A 24 2.15 5.81 44.90
CA PRO A 24 1.87 5.38 43.53
C PRO A 24 0.97 6.36 42.77
N VAL A 25 0.02 7.02 43.44
CA VAL A 25 -0.83 8.05 42.83
C VAL A 25 -0.01 9.32 42.51
N ALA A 26 0.83 9.75 43.43
CA ALA A 26 1.73 10.89 43.19
C ALA A 26 2.73 10.62 42.05
N ASN A 27 3.28 9.40 41.97
CA ASN A 27 4.18 8.99 40.90
C ASN A 27 3.46 8.87 39.54
N THR A 28 2.21 8.39 39.51
CA THR A 28 1.41 8.37 38.28
C THR A 28 1.04 9.78 37.84
N LEU A 29 0.66 10.69 38.73
CA LEU A 29 0.40 12.09 38.44
C LEU A 29 1.68 12.82 37.97
N ALA A 30 2.82 12.57 38.59
CA ALA A 30 4.11 13.13 38.18
C ALA A 30 4.52 12.62 36.79
N THR A 31 4.35 11.33 36.50
CA THR A 31 4.60 10.79 35.16
C THR A 31 3.63 11.33 34.12
N LEU A 32 2.37 11.49 34.46
CA LEU A 32 1.36 12.12 33.58
C LEU A 32 1.69 13.59 33.30
N TRP A 33 2.12 14.34 34.34
CA TRP A 33 2.58 15.73 34.20
C TRP A 33 3.84 15.83 33.33
N LEU A 34 4.81 14.94 33.51
CA LEU A 34 6.01 14.90 32.66
C LEU A 34 5.68 14.55 31.20
N LEU A 35 4.75 13.63 30.96
CA LEU A 35 4.25 13.31 29.62
C LEU A 35 3.53 14.51 28.98
N LEU A 36 2.61 15.14 29.71
CA LEU A 36 1.89 16.33 29.24
C LEU A 36 2.83 17.50 28.95
N SER A 37 3.77 17.77 29.85
CA SER A 37 4.78 18.84 29.67
C SER A 37 5.75 18.56 28.52
N SER A 38 6.08 17.29 28.26
CA SER A 38 6.90 16.90 27.10
C SER A 38 6.11 17.04 25.79
N LEU A 39 4.85 16.65 25.79
CA LEU A 39 3.95 16.81 24.64
C LEU A 39 3.73 18.30 24.35
N ALA A 40 3.46 19.12 25.36
CA ALA A 40 3.31 20.58 25.21
C ALA A 40 4.58 21.25 24.65
N ARG A 41 5.77 20.82 25.08
CA ARG A 41 7.03 21.32 24.51
C ARG A 41 7.26 20.84 23.07
N LEU A 42 6.85 19.64 22.73
CA LEU A 42 6.91 19.11 21.36
C LEU A 42 5.96 19.88 20.42
N THR A 43 4.72 20.10 20.85
CA THR A 43 3.74 20.89 20.10
C THR A 43 4.15 22.35 19.96
N ALA A 44 4.67 22.97 21.00
CA ALA A 44 5.19 24.33 20.93
C ALA A 44 6.37 24.47 19.94
N ARG A 45 7.31 23.50 19.94
CA ARG A 45 8.40 23.47 18.95
C ARG A 45 7.91 23.19 17.53
N TRP A 46 6.87 22.40 17.38
CA TRP A 46 6.23 22.14 16.08
C TRP A 46 5.56 23.43 15.59
N LEU A 47 4.75 24.06 16.43
CA LEU A 47 4.02 25.28 16.08
C LEU A 47 4.96 26.47 15.83
N SER A 48 6.11 26.58 16.52
CA SER A 48 7.09 27.63 16.24
C SER A 48 7.68 27.57 14.83
N ARG A 49 7.59 26.40 14.16
CA ARG A 49 8.00 26.22 12.76
C ARG A 49 6.87 26.39 11.76
N CYS A 50 5.64 26.59 12.25
CA CYS A 50 4.41 26.70 11.47
C CYS A 50 3.58 27.89 11.98
N PRO A 51 3.98 29.15 11.71
CA PRO A 51 3.39 30.32 12.33
C PRO A 51 1.91 30.53 11.97
N ALA A 52 1.50 30.27 10.73
CA ALA A 52 0.10 30.44 10.35
C ALA A 52 -0.79 29.40 11.03
N THR A 53 -0.36 28.14 11.08
CA THR A 53 -1.06 27.08 11.84
C THR A 53 -1.15 27.42 13.32
N ALA A 54 -0.08 27.99 13.91
CA ALA A 54 -0.06 28.40 15.31
C ALA A 54 -1.11 29.47 15.59
N ILE A 55 -1.17 30.51 14.76
CA ILE A 55 -2.14 31.61 14.90
C ILE A 55 -3.57 31.07 14.83
N VAL A 56 -3.89 30.24 13.83
CA VAL A 56 -5.23 29.68 13.66
C VAL A 56 -5.58 28.73 14.81
N THR A 57 -4.61 27.95 15.30
CA THR A 57 -4.84 27.04 16.44
C THR A 57 -5.11 27.81 17.73
N VAL A 58 -4.39 28.90 17.99
CA VAL A 58 -4.64 29.78 19.15
C VAL A 58 -5.99 30.42 19.03
N ALA A 59 -6.33 30.97 17.86
CA ALA A 59 -7.65 31.56 17.61
C ALA A 59 -8.78 30.55 17.80
N LEU A 60 -8.63 29.34 17.25
CA LEU A 60 -9.58 28.23 17.44
C LEU A 60 -9.76 27.88 18.91
N THR A 61 -8.66 27.77 19.66
CA THR A 61 -8.71 27.44 21.09
C THR A 61 -9.39 28.53 21.89
N ALA A 62 -9.05 29.79 21.60
CA ALA A 62 -9.67 30.96 22.27
C ALA A 62 -11.18 31.07 21.97
N CYS A 63 -11.56 30.95 20.69
CA CYS A 63 -12.97 30.95 20.29
C CYS A 63 -13.76 29.79 20.89
N SER A 64 -13.17 28.59 20.90
CA SER A 64 -13.80 27.40 21.48
C SER A 64 -14.00 27.57 23.00
N ALA A 65 -12.99 28.09 23.69
CA ALA A 65 -13.09 28.37 25.13
C ALA A 65 -14.13 29.46 25.43
N SER A 66 -14.15 30.53 24.64
CA SER A 66 -15.15 31.58 24.79
C SER A 66 -16.59 31.09 24.54
N TYR A 67 -16.78 30.26 23.49
CA TYR A 67 -18.07 29.63 23.22
C TYR A 67 -18.54 28.75 24.39
N TRP A 68 -17.67 28.03 25.05
CA TRP A 68 -17.99 27.20 26.21
C TRP A 68 -18.39 27.99 27.45
N VAL A 69 -17.75 29.14 27.67
CA VAL A 69 -18.00 30.01 28.84
C VAL A 69 -19.29 30.83 28.67
N TRP A 70 -19.59 31.26 27.43
CA TRP A 70 -20.66 32.17 27.11
C TRP A 70 -21.73 31.57 26.19
N ARG A 71 -21.95 30.28 26.29
CA ARG A 71 -22.78 29.47 25.39
C ARG A 71 -24.14 30.06 25.06
N ASP A 72 -24.80 30.66 26.06
CA ASP A 72 -26.17 31.19 25.90
C ASP A 72 -26.20 32.57 25.22
N GLN A 73 -25.06 33.24 25.06
CA GLN A 73 -24.94 34.56 24.48
C GLN A 73 -24.34 34.58 23.07
N PHE A 74 -23.67 33.50 22.63
CA PHE A 74 -22.94 33.44 21.35
C PHE A 74 -23.62 32.58 20.27
N VAL A 75 -24.95 32.69 20.11
CA VAL A 75 -25.70 32.04 18.99
C VAL A 75 -25.23 32.49 17.61
N THR A 76 -24.44 33.59 17.54
CA THR A 76 -24.04 34.27 16.30
C THR A 76 -22.66 33.87 15.76
N LEU A 77 -21.95 32.88 16.37
CA LEU A 77 -20.65 32.46 15.88
C LEU A 77 -20.74 31.56 14.64
N GLU A 78 -21.87 30.89 14.43
CA GLU A 78 -22.12 30.02 13.29
C GLU A 78 -22.48 30.87 12.05
N ALA A 79 -21.90 30.54 10.89
CA ALA A 79 -22.29 31.15 9.63
C ALA A 79 -23.61 30.54 9.16
N SER A 80 -24.65 31.33 9.06
CA SER A 80 -25.90 30.95 8.40
C SER A 80 -25.89 31.39 6.93
N PRO A 81 -26.71 30.81 6.06
CA PRO A 81 -26.84 31.24 4.65
C PRO A 81 -27.60 32.59 4.52
N SER A 82 -27.31 33.53 5.38
CA SER A 82 -27.86 34.88 5.41
C SER A 82 -26.75 35.91 5.33
N TYR A 83 -26.91 36.89 4.48
CA TYR A 83 -25.95 38.01 4.31
C TYR A 83 -25.93 39.00 5.47
N SER A 84 -26.88 38.91 6.40
CA SER A 84 -27.03 39.89 7.50
C SER A 84 -25.85 39.88 8.48
N HIS A 85 -25.09 38.79 8.56
CA HIS A 85 -23.99 38.63 9.50
C HIS A 85 -22.71 38.19 8.77
N TRP A 86 -22.20 38.98 7.86
CA TRP A 86 -21.04 38.68 7.02
C TRP A 86 -19.77 38.32 7.81
N TRP A 87 -19.60 38.85 9.05
CA TRP A 87 -18.47 38.53 9.92
C TRP A 87 -18.47 37.04 10.38
N SER A 88 -19.63 36.39 10.33
CA SER A 88 -19.77 35.00 10.72
C SER A 88 -18.94 34.07 9.83
N ILE A 89 -18.52 34.51 8.63
CA ILE A 89 -17.57 33.79 7.76
C ILE A 89 -16.29 33.44 8.54
N PHE A 90 -15.80 34.37 9.35
CA PHE A 90 -14.56 34.18 10.11
C PHE A 90 -14.82 33.62 11.51
N SER A 91 -15.87 34.07 12.20
CA SER A 91 -16.21 33.59 13.54
C SER A 91 -16.58 32.08 13.55
N SER A 92 -17.16 31.59 12.46
CA SER A 92 -17.54 30.20 12.31
C SER A 92 -16.36 29.21 12.39
N ILE A 93 -15.11 29.67 12.23
CA ILE A 93 -13.91 28.84 12.41
C ILE A 93 -13.85 28.28 13.83
N GLY A 94 -14.21 29.08 14.83
CA GLY A 94 -14.22 28.70 16.24
C GLY A 94 -15.50 28.02 16.72
N ALA A 95 -16.56 28.07 15.92
CA ALA A 95 -17.83 27.46 16.28
C ALA A 95 -17.74 25.92 16.29
N ILE A 96 -18.33 25.31 17.31
CA ILE A 96 -18.36 23.86 17.48
C ILE A 96 -19.80 23.46 17.81
N PRO A 97 -20.45 22.68 16.96
CA PRO A 97 -21.81 22.27 17.22
C PRO A 97 -21.87 21.26 18.37
N GLY A 98 -22.79 21.47 19.22
CA GLY A 98 -23.14 20.54 20.28
C GLY A 98 -22.20 20.54 21.48
N SER A 99 -22.58 19.77 22.46
CA SER A 99 -22.04 19.74 23.82
C SER A 99 -20.74 18.96 24.02
N PHE A 100 -20.05 18.52 22.94
CA PHE A 100 -18.92 17.60 23.09
C PHE A 100 -17.56 18.30 23.04
N ILE A 101 -16.87 18.39 24.17
CA ILE A 101 -15.45 18.80 24.28
C ILE A 101 -14.56 17.99 23.33
N ALA A 102 -14.92 16.74 23.09
CA ALA A 102 -14.18 15.84 22.22
C ALA A 102 -14.03 16.36 20.78
N THR A 103 -15.08 17.00 20.21
CA THR A 103 -15.03 17.56 18.85
C THR A 103 -14.10 18.78 18.77
N ALA A 104 -14.08 19.63 19.79
CA ALA A 104 -13.15 20.76 19.88
C ALA A 104 -11.70 20.28 19.96
N VAL A 105 -11.44 19.35 20.87
CA VAL A 105 -10.09 18.77 21.05
C VAL A 105 -9.63 18.09 19.77
N LEU A 106 -10.48 17.33 19.11
CA LEU A 106 -10.17 16.67 17.84
C LEU A 106 -9.88 17.69 16.73
N GLY A 107 -10.67 18.78 16.65
CA GLY A 107 -10.44 19.89 15.71
C GLY A 107 -9.08 20.56 15.92
N ILE A 108 -8.73 20.87 17.16
CA ILE A 108 -7.43 21.43 17.53
C ILE A 108 -6.28 20.47 17.19
N ILE A 109 -6.38 19.20 17.55
CA ILE A 109 -5.38 18.19 17.24
C ILE A 109 -5.19 18.05 15.73
N THR A 110 -6.30 17.99 14.99
CA THR A 110 -6.25 17.85 13.52
C THR A 110 -5.63 19.09 12.89
N MET A 111 -5.94 20.30 13.39
CA MET A 111 -5.32 21.53 12.90
C MET A 111 -3.82 21.58 13.17
N ILE A 112 -3.37 21.18 14.37
CA ILE A 112 -1.93 21.11 14.69
C ILE A 112 -1.22 20.12 13.78
N LEU A 113 -1.76 18.92 13.59
CA LEU A 113 -1.11 17.86 12.83
C LEU A 113 -1.21 18.08 11.32
N ALA A 114 -2.41 18.15 10.78
CA ALA A 114 -2.64 18.26 9.35
C ALA A 114 -2.37 19.69 8.83
N GLY A 115 -2.80 20.73 9.54
CA GLY A 115 -2.51 22.11 9.19
C GLY A 115 -1.01 22.41 9.23
N GLY A 116 -0.32 21.98 10.28
CA GLY A 116 1.13 22.16 10.41
C GLY A 116 1.94 21.35 9.39
N ALA A 117 1.51 20.13 9.07
CA ALA A 117 2.13 19.35 8.00
C ALA A 117 1.93 20.04 6.63
N ALA A 118 0.73 20.54 6.35
CA ALA A 118 0.43 21.27 5.14
C ALA A 118 1.26 22.58 5.03
N GLU A 119 1.43 23.33 6.13
CA GLU A 119 2.24 24.56 6.12
C GLU A 119 3.71 24.30 5.83
N ARG A 120 4.28 23.23 6.41
CA ARG A 120 5.67 22.83 6.14
C ARG A 120 5.89 22.39 4.70
N HIS A 121 4.87 21.81 4.09
CA HIS A 121 4.95 21.29 2.73
C HIS A 121 4.69 22.37 1.67
N LEU A 122 3.70 23.23 1.89
CA LEU A 122 3.26 24.24 0.94
C LEU A 122 4.00 25.59 1.12
N GLY A 123 4.56 25.84 2.31
CA GLY A 123 5.03 27.16 2.76
C GLY A 123 3.89 28.04 3.28
N THR A 124 4.24 28.98 4.17
CA THR A 124 3.26 29.82 4.88
C THR A 124 2.38 30.66 3.94
N ARG A 125 2.94 31.20 2.84
CA ARG A 125 2.19 32.01 1.86
C ARG A 125 1.07 31.22 1.19
N ALA A 126 1.39 30.04 0.64
CA ALA A 126 0.39 29.21 -0.05
C ALA A 126 -0.63 28.64 0.93
N TRP A 127 -0.20 28.31 2.15
CA TRP A 127 -1.07 27.88 3.22
C TRP A 127 -2.12 28.95 3.58
N VAL A 128 -1.69 30.20 3.83
CA VAL A 128 -2.59 31.31 4.16
C VAL A 128 -3.57 31.60 3.02
N MET A 129 -3.09 31.65 1.79
CA MET A 129 -3.95 31.83 0.63
C MET A 129 -5.01 30.74 0.50
N ALA A 130 -4.61 29.47 0.65
CA ALA A 130 -5.54 28.35 0.56
C ALA A 130 -6.54 28.33 1.73
N ALA A 131 -6.09 28.63 2.95
CA ALA A 131 -6.94 28.68 4.14
C ALA A 131 -8.00 29.78 4.04
N LEU A 132 -7.59 31.00 3.67
CA LEU A 132 -8.50 32.11 3.48
C LEU A 132 -9.48 31.89 2.32
N ALA A 133 -8.94 31.42 1.17
CA ALA A 133 -9.78 31.11 0.01
C ALA A 133 -10.82 30.04 0.36
N GLY A 134 -10.40 28.97 1.04
CA GLY A 134 -11.29 27.88 1.44
C GLY A 134 -12.40 28.34 2.38
N GLN A 135 -12.06 29.14 3.36
CA GLN A 135 -13.04 29.67 4.32
C GLN A 135 -14.02 30.65 3.66
N VAL A 136 -13.49 31.66 2.97
CA VAL A 136 -14.33 32.72 2.37
C VAL A 136 -15.16 32.18 1.21
N ILE A 137 -14.52 31.49 0.25
CA ILE A 137 -15.22 30.96 -0.94
C ILE A 137 -16.14 29.80 -0.55
N GLY A 138 -15.73 28.95 0.39
CA GLY A 138 -16.58 27.85 0.88
C GLY A 138 -17.92 28.35 1.40
N VAL A 139 -17.92 29.40 2.20
CA VAL A 139 -19.15 30.01 2.74
C VAL A 139 -19.90 30.80 1.68
N THR A 140 -19.23 31.73 1.00
CA THR A 140 -19.90 32.66 0.06
C THR A 140 -20.44 31.94 -1.19
N ALA A 141 -19.73 30.94 -1.72
CA ALA A 141 -20.21 30.15 -2.84
C ALA A 141 -21.43 29.30 -2.44
N THR A 142 -21.49 28.80 -1.20
CA THR A 142 -22.67 28.11 -0.69
C THR A 142 -23.89 29.04 -0.70
N TRP A 143 -23.74 30.27 -0.20
CA TRP A 143 -24.83 31.27 -0.24
C TRP A 143 -25.26 31.64 -1.65
N LEU A 144 -24.29 31.88 -2.54
CA LEU A 144 -24.55 32.31 -3.91
C LEU A 144 -25.25 31.23 -4.75
N THR A 145 -24.96 29.98 -4.50
CA THR A 145 -25.53 28.83 -5.24
C THR A 145 -26.84 28.31 -4.63
N LEU A 146 -27.19 28.74 -3.42
CA LEU A 146 -28.39 28.29 -2.70
C LEU A 146 -29.70 28.52 -3.49
N PRO A 147 -29.95 29.69 -4.13
CA PRO A 147 -31.19 29.90 -4.89
C PRO A 147 -31.33 28.95 -6.07
N LEU A 148 -30.23 28.65 -6.76
CA LEU A 148 -30.24 27.69 -7.85
C LEU A 148 -30.52 26.27 -7.33
N LEU A 149 -29.92 25.93 -6.18
CA LEU A 149 -30.09 24.61 -5.58
C LEU A 149 -31.53 24.41 -5.08
N THR A 150 -32.15 25.44 -4.45
CA THR A 150 -33.54 25.38 -4.02
C THR A 150 -34.52 25.31 -5.19
N ALA A 151 -34.19 25.92 -6.32
CA ALA A 151 -35.00 25.86 -7.54
C ALA A 151 -34.93 24.47 -8.23
N THR A 152 -33.76 23.77 -8.12
CA THR A 152 -33.55 22.46 -8.78
C THR A 152 -33.84 21.27 -7.87
N PHE A 153 -33.49 21.38 -6.60
CA PHE A 153 -33.63 20.36 -5.56
C PHE A 153 -34.15 21.02 -4.27
N SER A 154 -35.44 21.33 -4.22
CA SER A 154 -36.06 22.15 -3.14
C SER A 154 -35.78 21.58 -1.76
N MET A 155 -35.91 20.27 -1.54
CA MET A 155 -35.61 19.62 -0.24
C MET A 155 -34.15 19.82 0.19
N TRP A 156 -33.21 19.52 -0.74
CA TRP A 156 -31.78 19.70 -0.44
C TRP A 156 -31.39 21.16 -0.27
N GLY A 157 -31.90 22.04 -1.12
CA GLY A 157 -31.69 23.49 -1.00
C GLY A 157 -32.21 24.03 0.32
N ASN A 158 -33.41 23.62 0.78
CA ASN A 158 -33.96 24.01 2.07
C ASN A 158 -33.13 23.45 3.25
N ALA A 159 -32.68 22.20 3.18
CA ALA A 159 -31.81 21.62 4.19
C ALA A 159 -30.45 22.36 4.30
N ILE A 160 -29.87 22.78 3.18
CA ILE A 160 -28.67 23.61 3.18
C ILE A 160 -29.00 25.03 3.72
N GLY A 161 -30.15 25.61 3.33
CA GLY A 161 -30.57 26.92 3.72
C GLY A 161 -30.84 27.09 5.23
N SER A 162 -31.37 26.05 5.87
CA SER A 162 -31.60 25.99 7.31
C SER A 162 -30.34 25.54 8.10
N GLY A 163 -29.34 25.03 7.42
CA GLY A 163 -28.09 24.51 8.03
C GLY A 163 -27.14 25.62 8.41
N THR A 164 -26.24 25.32 9.36
CA THR A 164 -25.19 26.24 9.81
C THR A 164 -23.80 25.73 9.39
N LEU A 165 -22.87 26.66 9.16
CA LEU A 165 -21.48 26.39 8.81
C LEU A 165 -20.59 26.70 10.02
N TRP A 166 -19.76 25.74 10.38
CA TRP A 166 -18.94 25.81 11.58
C TRP A 166 -17.62 25.03 11.45
N GLY A 167 -16.65 25.42 12.27
CA GLY A 167 -15.40 24.69 12.46
C GLY A 167 -14.35 24.88 11.36
N THR A 168 -13.17 24.32 11.61
CA THR A 168 -11.97 24.42 10.76
C THR A 168 -11.97 23.52 9.54
N SER A 169 -13.03 22.75 9.33
CA SER A 169 -13.06 21.74 8.28
C SER A 169 -12.93 22.31 6.86
N LEU A 170 -13.43 23.52 6.62
CA LEU A 170 -13.28 24.21 5.33
C LEU A 170 -11.80 24.52 5.06
N ILE A 171 -11.09 25.06 6.05
CA ILE A 171 -9.65 25.33 5.97
C ILE A 171 -8.87 24.04 5.68
N LEU A 172 -9.11 22.97 6.46
CA LEU A 172 -8.41 21.70 6.30
C LEU A 172 -8.64 21.07 4.93
N VAL A 173 -9.87 21.13 4.42
CA VAL A 173 -10.20 20.61 3.09
C VAL A 173 -9.55 21.45 2.00
N ALA A 174 -9.51 22.78 2.13
CA ALA A 174 -8.81 23.64 1.18
C ALA A 174 -7.30 23.37 1.19
N LEU A 175 -6.70 23.17 2.36
CA LEU A 175 -5.30 22.77 2.49
C LEU A 175 -5.01 21.40 1.86
N ALA A 176 -5.94 20.45 1.99
CA ALA A 176 -5.84 19.17 1.30
C ALA A 176 -5.88 19.33 -0.23
N GLY A 177 -6.75 20.21 -0.74
CA GLY A 177 -6.79 20.60 -2.15
C GLY A 177 -5.49 21.25 -2.61
N ALA A 178 -4.95 22.16 -1.83
CA ALA A 178 -3.68 22.83 -2.10
C ALA A 178 -2.50 21.84 -2.09
N ALA A 179 -2.46 20.92 -1.12
CA ALA A 179 -1.45 19.87 -1.06
C ALA A 179 -1.54 18.92 -2.26
N ALA A 180 -2.73 18.64 -2.76
CA ALA A 180 -2.90 17.82 -3.96
C ALA A 180 -2.23 18.46 -5.20
N GLU A 181 -2.18 19.80 -5.29
CA GLU A 181 -1.53 20.51 -6.41
C GLU A 181 0.00 20.43 -6.38
N SER A 182 0.62 20.26 -5.21
CA SER A 182 2.06 20.13 -5.04
C SER A 182 2.58 18.73 -5.43
N LEU A 183 1.70 17.75 -5.57
CA LEU A 183 2.07 16.39 -5.92
C LEU A 183 2.53 16.27 -7.38
N GLY A 184 3.38 15.29 -7.68
CA GLY A 184 3.72 14.91 -9.05
C GLY A 184 2.47 14.56 -9.88
N SER A 185 2.57 14.66 -11.20
CA SER A 185 1.40 14.61 -12.11
C SER A 185 0.47 13.41 -11.87
N ARG A 186 1.02 12.20 -11.66
CA ARG A 186 0.24 10.97 -11.38
C ARG A 186 -0.53 11.04 -10.06
N TRP A 187 0.14 11.43 -8.97
CA TRP A 187 -0.47 11.54 -7.65
C TRP A 187 -1.47 12.69 -7.58
N ARG A 188 -1.23 13.77 -8.31
CA ARG A 188 -2.14 14.93 -8.40
C ARG A 188 -3.49 14.53 -8.98
N TRP A 189 -3.50 13.79 -10.10
CA TRP A 189 -4.76 13.30 -10.69
C TRP A 189 -5.51 12.35 -9.77
N ARG A 190 -4.81 11.43 -9.09
CA ARG A 190 -5.42 10.51 -8.10
C ARG A 190 -6.01 11.30 -6.93
N ALA A 191 -5.25 12.21 -6.35
CA ALA A 191 -5.69 13.02 -5.23
C ALA A 191 -6.89 13.90 -5.58
N ARG A 192 -6.86 14.59 -6.73
CA ARG A 192 -7.99 15.39 -7.21
C ARG A 192 -9.24 14.53 -7.40
N PHE A 193 -9.12 13.42 -8.12
CA PHE A 193 -10.26 12.57 -8.42
C PHE A 193 -10.87 11.97 -7.15
N LEU A 194 -10.03 11.53 -6.22
CA LEU A 194 -10.47 11.00 -4.93
C LEU A 194 -11.13 12.08 -4.06
N LEU A 195 -10.46 13.23 -3.87
CA LEU A 195 -10.98 14.30 -3.01
C LEU A 195 -12.28 14.89 -3.57
N ILE A 196 -12.34 15.20 -4.87
CA ILE A 196 -13.55 15.71 -5.51
C ILE A 196 -14.66 14.66 -5.42
N GLY A 197 -14.36 13.41 -5.78
CA GLY A 197 -15.35 12.33 -5.76
C GLY A 197 -15.93 12.09 -4.36
N VAL A 198 -15.08 11.97 -3.35
CA VAL A 198 -15.54 11.74 -1.96
C VAL A 198 -16.34 12.94 -1.43
N LEU A 199 -15.88 14.18 -1.65
CA LEU A 199 -16.59 15.36 -1.12
C LEU A 199 -17.90 15.65 -1.86
N VAL A 200 -17.93 15.53 -3.17
CA VAL A 200 -19.17 15.70 -3.95
C VAL A 200 -20.20 14.65 -3.55
N LEU A 201 -19.79 13.38 -3.50
CA LEU A 201 -20.71 12.30 -3.16
C LEU A 201 -21.15 12.35 -1.69
N SER A 202 -20.24 12.67 -0.76
CA SER A 202 -20.63 12.86 0.65
C SER A 202 -21.59 14.05 0.84
N SER A 203 -21.39 15.13 0.10
CA SER A 203 -22.31 16.27 0.10
C SER A 203 -23.70 15.88 -0.42
N ALA A 204 -23.73 15.11 -1.50
CA ALA A 204 -24.99 14.65 -2.10
C ALA A 204 -25.71 13.58 -1.25
N VAL A 205 -25.02 12.86 -0.38
CA VAL A 205 -25.61 11.88 0.56
C VAL A 205 -26.08 12.59 1.84
N LEU A 206 -25.16 13.33 2.50
CA LEU A 206 -25.44 13.92 3.82
C LEU A 206 -26.38 15.13 3.74
N GLY A 207 -26.35 15.85 2.62
CA GLY A 207 -27.21 17.00 2.38
C GLY A 207 -26.92 18.25 3.20
N SER A 208 -26.02 18.17 4.18
CA SER A 208 -25.74 19.27 5.11
C SER A 208 -25.00 20.44 4.48
N ALA A 209 -25.25 21.66 4.95
CA ALA A 209 -24.61 22.90 4.50
C ALA A 209 -23.06 22.80 4.55
N ILE A 210 -22.52 22.25 5.63
CA ILE A 210 -21.07 22.10 5.80
C ILE A 210 -20.46 21.12 4.81
N SER A 211 -21.14 20.03 4.46
CA SER A 211 -20.65 19.07 3.47
C SER A 211 -20.62 19.69 2.07
N TYR A 212 -21.61 20.50 1.73
CA TYR A 212 -21.67 21.23 0.47
C TYR A 212 -20.60 22.33 0.38
N ALA A 213 -20.41 23.12 1.44
CA ALA A 213 -19.38 24.14 1.51
C ALA A 213 -17.96 23.58 1.37
N ARG A 214 -17.70 22.35 1.86
CA ARG A 214 -16.40 21.67 1.71
C ARG A 214 -16.03 21.42 0.24
N VAL A 215 -16.98 21.20 -0.64
CA VAL A 215 -16.71 21.05 -2.09
C VAL A 215 -16.14 22.35 -2.65
N TRP A 216 -16.76 23.47 -2.33
CA TRP A 216 -16.28 24.79 -2.76
C TRP A 216 -14.93 25.15 -2.12
N ALA A 217 -14.74 24.82 -0.84
CA ALA A 217 -13.48 25.04 -0.16
C ALA A 217 -12.32 24.22 -0.79
N LEU A 218 -12.57 22.98 -1.19
CA LEU A 218 -11.59 22.15 -1.90
C LEU A 218 -11.15 22.81 -3.21
N LEU A 219 -12.11 23.22 -4.04
CA LEU A 219 -11.85 23.85 -5.33
C LEU A 219 -11.10 25.18 -5.14
N ALA A 220 -11.51 25.99 -4.17
CA ALA A 220 -10.84 27.23 -3.82
C ALA A 220 -9.38 27.01 -3.39
N GLY A 221 -9.12 25.99 -2.56
CA GLY A 221 -7.77 25.61 -2.14
C GLY A 221 -6.88 25.19 -3.31
N MET A 222 -7.40 24.39 -4.26
CA MET A 222 -6.69 23.99 -5.48
C MET A 222 -6.33 25.20 -6.34
N VAL A 223 -7.26 26.15 -6.51
CA VAL A 223 -7.02 27.38 -7.29
C VAL A 223 -6.00 28.27 -6.58
N ALA A 224 -6.18 28.49 -5.27
CA ALA A 224 -5.28 29.33 -4.46
C ALA A 224 -3.83 28.81 -4.49
N ALA A 225 -3.62 27.48 -4.42
CA ALA A 225 -2.31 26.89 -4.52
C ALA A 225 -1.64 27.18 -5.86
N ARG A 226 -2.38 27.08 -6.97
CA ARG A 226 -1.87 27.41 -8.30
C ARG A 226 -1.50 28.89 -8.42
N LEU A 227 -2.33 29.78 -7.89
CA LEU A 227 -2.07 31.22 -7.88
C LEU A 227 -0.87 31.56 -6.99
N ALA A 228 -0.63 30.79 -5.93
CA ALA A 228 0.56 30.89 -5.08
C ALA A 228 1.82 30.33 -5.72
N GLY A 229 1.75 29.78 -6.95
CA GLY A 229 2.88 29.20 -7.66
C GLY A 229 3.25 27.78 -7.22
N VAL A 230 2.35 27.09 -6.52
CA VAL A 230 2.58 25.69 -6.12
C VAL A 230 2.32 24.78 -7.32
N HIS A 231 3.39 24.22 -7.87
CA HIS A 231 3.32 23.30 -8.99
C HIS A 231 4.14 22.05 -8.68
N GLY A 232 3.52 20.88 -8.74
CA GLY A 232 4.25 19.62 -8.66
C GLY A 232 5.02 19.31 -9.96
N ALA A 233 6.06 18.50 -9.85
CA ALA A 233 6.89 18.10 -10.98
C ALA A 233 6.06 17.56 -12.16
N ARG A 234 6.40 17.99 -13.38
CA ARG A 234 5.85 17.40 -14.61
C ARG A 234 6.65 16.13 -14.94
N SER A 235 6.00 14.98 -14.89
CA SER A 235 6.53 13.74 -15.46
C SER A 235 6.02 13.61 -16.89
N GLU A 236 6.91 13.50 -17.86
CA GLU A 236 6.54 13.50 -19.28
C GLU A 236 6.00 12.16 -19.79
N SER A 237 6.28 11.05 -19.14
CA SER A 237 5.72 9.76 -19.55
C SER A 237 4.79 9.21 -18.50
N SER A 238 3.51 9.21 -18.77
CA SER A 238 2.53 8.47 -17.98
C SER A 238 2.02 7.29 -18.80
N ASP A 239 2.17 6.09 -18.25
CA ASP A 239 1.51 4.90 -18.77
C ASP A 239 -0.01 5.10 -18.64
N ASP A 240 -0.63 5.52 -19.75
CA ASP A 240 -2.05 5.90 -19.82
C ASP A 240 -2.97 4.76 -19.38
N ILE A 241 -2.59 3.50 -19.63
CA ILE A 241 -3.37 2.32 -19.27
C ILE A 241 -3.45 2.13 -17.75
N THR A 242 -2.33 2.27 -17.06
CA THR A 242 -2.28 2.13 -15.59
C THR A 242 -3.09 3.21 -14.89
N ILE A 243 -3.00 4.46 -15.37
CA ILE A 243 -3.77 5.58 -14.83
C ILE A 243 -5.27 5.35 -15.03
N ARG A 244 -5.69 4.93 -16.22
CA ARG A 244 -7.11 4.65 -16.52
C ARG A 244 -7.67 3.54 -15.62
N ARG A 245 -6.93 2.45 -15.40
CA ARG A 245 -7.33 1.37 -14.47
C ARG A 245 -7.51 1.90 -13.05
N GLN A 246 -6.61 2.75 -12.59
CA GLN A 246 -6.67 3.33 -11.25
C GLN A 246 -7.82 4.32 -11.10
N LEU A 247 -8.05 5.20 -12.07
CA LEU A 247 -9.17 6.14 -12.04
C LEU A 247 -10.52 5.41 -12.03
N ALA A 248 -10.67 4.37 -12.84
CA ALA A 248 -11.88 3.54 -12.82
C ALA A 248 -12.09 2.85 -11.47
N SER A 249 -11.00 2.34 -10.86
CA SER A 249 -11.04 1.74 -9.53
C SER A 249 -11.41 2.75 -8.44
N ILE A 250 -10.86 3.96 -8.50
CA ILE A 250 -11.18 5.05 -7.56
C ILE A 250 -12.65 5.47 -7.73
N ALA A 251 -13.14 5.61 -8.95
CA ALA A 251 -14.55 5.92 -9.21
C ALA A 251 -15.48 4.87 -8.61
N ALA A 252 -15.15 3.58 -8.80
CA ALA A 252 -15.90 2.46 -8.23
C ALA A 252 -15.89 2.48 -6.69
N LEU A 253 -14.75 2.81 -6.07
CA LEU A 253 -14.64 2.96 -4.62
C LEU A 253 -15.40 4.19 -4.11
N CYS A 254 -15.35 5.32 -4.81
CA CYS A 254 -16.13 6.50 -4.45
C CYS A 254 -17.63 6.20 -4.48
N TRP A 255 -18.10 5.49 -5.52
CA TRP A 255 -19.50 5.04 -5.58
C TRP A 255 -19.84 4.12 -4.40
N ALA A 256 -18.97 3.14 -4.10
CA ALA A 256 -19.18 2.22 -2.98
C ALA A 256 -19.19 2.95 -1.62
N CYS A 257 -18.34 3.95 -1.43
CA CYS A 257 -18.32 4.78 -0.24
C CYS A 257 -19.60 5.62 -0.11
N ALA A 258 -20.09 6.23 -1.22
CA ALA A 258 -21.35 6.97 -1.21
C ALA A 258 -22.51 6.04 -0.84
N ALA A 259 -22.60 4.88 -1.47
CA ALA A 259 -23.60 3.87 -1.18
C ALA A 259 -23.54 3.37 0.27
N ALA A 260 -22.34 3.13 0.81
CA ALA A 260 -22.17 2.74 2.21
C ALA A 260 -22.64 3.85 3.17
N LEU A 261 -22.35 5.12 2.85
CA LEU A 261 -22.80 6.24 3.65
C LEU A 261 -24.33 6.32 3.70
N THR A 262 -25.05 6.02 2.60
CA THR A 262 -26.52 6.02 2.60
C THR A 262 -27.10 4.92 3.49
N VAL A 263 -26.38 3.81 3.64
CA VAL A 263 -26.83 2.69 4.49
C VAL A 263 -26.58 2.96 5.97
N VAL A 264 -25.45 3.64 6.30
CA VAL A 264 -25.00 3.83 7.70
C VAL A 264 -25.47 5.15 8.29
N SER A 265 -25.70 6.18 7.47
CA SER A 265 -26.05 7.51 7.96
C SER A 265 -27.50 7.56 8.47
N SER A 266 -27.71 8.16 9.63
CA SER A 266 -29.04 8.46 10.18
C SER A 266 -29.64 9.76 9.62
N THR A 267 -28.81 10.67 9.09
CA THR A 267 -29.24 11.94 8.50
C THR A 267 -29.19 11.84 6.97
N GLN A 268 -30.31 11.92 6.31
CA GLN A 268 -30.46 11.71 4.87
C GLN A 268 -31.25 12.84 4.23
N GLU A 269 -30.60 13.99 4.09
CA GLU A 269 -31.21 15.20 3.50
C GLU A 269 -30.72 15.48 2.07
N GLY A 270 -29.70 14.74 1.62
CA GLY A 270 -29.09 14.92 0.31
C GLY A 270 -29.83 14.20 -0.81
N PRO A 271 -29.62 14.60 -2.08
CA PRO A 271 -30.28 14.00 -3.24
C PRO A 271 -29.92 12.52 -3.48
N LEU A 272 -28.79 12.03 -2.93
CA LEU A 272 -28.42 10.62 -3.00
C LEU A 272 -28.93 9.81 -1.79
N ALA A 273 -29.60 10.43 -0.82
CA ALA A 273 -30.14 9.71 0.33
C ALA A 273 -31.08 8.57 -0.09
N GLN A 274 -31.85 8.78 -1.14
CA GLN A 274 -32.77 7.79 -1.73
C GLN A 274 -32.05 6.56 -2.35
N MET A 275 -30.72 6.61 -2.49
CA MET A 275 -29.96 5.44 -2.93
C MET A 275 -30.12 4.24 -1.98
N ARG A 276 -30.47 4.48 -0.73
CA ARG A 276 -30.84 3.44 0.22
C ARG A 276 -31.99 2.59 -0.28
N TRP A 277 -33.02 3.18 -0.90
CA TRP A 277 -34.14 2.47 -1.45
C TRP A 277 -33.78 1.54 -2.61
N SER A 278 -32.80 1.94 -3.42
CA SER A 278 -32.25 1.07 -4.49
C SER A 278 -31.31 -0.03 -4.00
N LEU A 279 -30.81 0.08 -2.77
CA LEU A 279 -29.91 -0.89 -2.14
C LEU A 279 -30.57 -1.65 -1.00
N GLY A 280 -31.67 -1.07 -0.46
CA GLY A 280 -32.32 -1.52 0.77
C GLY A 280 -33.09 -2.83 0.61
N PRO A 281 -33.36 -3.52 1.73
CA PRO A 281 -34.26 -4.64 1.76
C PRO A 281 -35.69 -4.13 1.48
N ALA A 282 -36.53 -5.04 1.04
CA ALA A 282 -37.96 -4.77 0.96
C ALA A 282 -38.47 -4.20 2.29
N TRP A 283 -39.39 -3.23 2.21
CA TRP A 283 -39.91 -2.46 3.34
C TRP A 283 -40.36 -3.29 4.55
N TRP A 284 -40.82 -4.52 4.33
CA TRP A 284 -41.25 -5.44 5.38
C TRP A 284 -40.11 -6.00 6.26
N LEU A 285 -38.84 -5.93 5.80
CA LEU A 285 -37.64 -6.27 6.57
C LEU A 285 -37.16 -5.13 7.45
N GLU A 286 -37.48 -3.87 7.14
CA GLU A 286 -36.92 -2.70 7.82
C GLU A 286 -37.34 -2.59 9.30
N GLY A 287 -38.51 -3.09 9.67
CA GLY A 287 -39.02 -3.01 11.04
C GLY A 287 -38.53 -4.10 11.99
N ARG A 288 -38.06 -5.24 11.48
CA ARG A 288 -37.84 -6.46 12.28
C ARG A 288 -36.38 -6.88 12.47
N THR A 289 -35.42 -6.52 11.60
CA THR A 289 -34.09 -7.12 11.58
C THR A 289 -32.99 -6.17 11.18
N GLY A 290 -32.82 -5.05 11.85
CA GLY A 290 -31.91 -3.96 11.49
C GLY A 290 -30.49 -4.37 11.05
N VAL A 291 -29.89 -5.41 11.66
CA VAL A 291 -28.53 -5.88 11.29
C VAL A 291 -28.54 -6.66 9.98
N PHE A 292 -29.49 -7.57 9.76
CA PHE A 292 -29.56 -8.37 8.53
C PHE A 292 -29.94 -7.53 7.31
N ALA A 293 -30.87 -6.60 7.47
CA ALA A 293 -31.21 -5.64 6.44
C ALA A 293 -29.97 -4.82 6.02
N THR A 294 -29.23 -4.33 6.99
CA THR A 294 -27.96 -3.60 6.75
C THR A 294 -26.94 -4.47 6.02
N LEU A 295 -26.77 -5.74 6.41
CA LEU A 295 -25.86 -6.67 5.75
C LEU A 295 -26.26 -6.91 4.30
N LEU A 296 -27.55 -7.12 3.99
CA LEU A 296 -28.02 -7.31 2.64
C LEU A 296 -27.79 -6.07 1.77
N CYS A 297 -28.04 -4.86 2.28
CA CYS A 297 -27.72 -3.60 1.60
C CYS A 297 -26.22 -3.46 1.28
N LEU A 298 -25.35 -4.02 2.13
CA LEU A 298 -23.91 -3.97 1.93
C LEU A 298 -23.39 -4.96 0.89
N MET A 299 -24.19 -5.96 0.45
CA MET A 299 -23.74 -6.97 -0.51
C MET A 299 -23.43 -6.41 -1.91
N PRO A 300 -24.29 -5.61 -2.56
CA PRO A 300 -23.97 -4.97 -3.83
C PRO A 300 -22.77 -4.01 -3.70
N ILE A 301 -22.64 -3.33 -2.56
CA ILE A 301 -21.50 -2.45 -2.26
C ILE A 301 -20.20 -3.26 -2.17
N THR A 302 -20.23 -4.39 -1.46
CA THR A 302 -19.08 -5.31 -1.36
C THR A 302 -18.71 -5.87 -2.73
N LEU A 303 -19.70 -6.22 -3.55
CA LEU A 303 -19.47 -6.65 -4.93
C LEU A 303 -18.77 -5.55 -5.75
N GLN A 304 -19.21 -4.30 -5.60
CA GLN A 304 -18.56 -3.17 -6.27
C GLN A 304 -17.12 -2.96 -5.80
N VAL A 305 -16.81 -3.14 -4.51
CA VAL A 305 -15.43 -3.09 -3.99
C VAL A 305 -14.57 -4.20 -4.58
N ILE A 306 -15.12 -5.43 -4.69
CA ILE A 306 -14.46 -6.55 -5.36
C ILE A 306 -14.20 -6.22 -6.83
N PHE A 307 -15.15 -5.62 -7.53
CA PHE A 307 -14.96 -5.18 -8.91
C PHE A 307 -13.94 -4.04 -9.00
N ALA A 308 -13.90 -3.09 -8.07
CA ALA A 308 -12.88 -2.04 -8.03
C ALA A 308 -11.46 -2.63 -7.96
N TYR A 309 -11.26 -3.68 -7.15
CA TYR A 309 -10.00 -4.42 -7.14
C TYR A 309 -9.70 -5.06 -8.52
N GLY A 310 -10.68 -5.70 -9.15
CA GLY A 310 -10.54 -6.29 -10.47
C GLY A 310 -10.26 -5.25 -11.58
N LEU A 311 -10.90 -4.07 -11.52
CA LEU A 311 -10.65 -2.93 -12.41
C LEU A 311 -9.20 -2.46 -12.28
N ARG A 312 -8.68 -2.31 -11.05
CA ARG A 312 -7.28 -1.97 -10.81
C ARG A 312 -6.32 -2.95 -11.46
N LYS A 313 -6.68 -4.24 -11.49
CA LYS A 313 -5.92 -5.32 -12.14
C LYS A 313 -6.18 -5.44 -13.66
N GLY A 314 -7.02 -4.58 -14.24
CA GLY A 314 -7.35 -4.58 -15.67
C GLY A 314 -8.21 -5.76 -16.13
N ARG A 315 -8.91 -6.45 -15.23
CA ARG A 315 -9.72 -7.64 -15.53
C ARG A 315 -11.02 -7.26 -16.25
N ARG A 316 -11.25 -7.90 -17.42
CA ARG A 316 -12.48 -7.71 -18.21
C ARG A 316 -13.73 -8.16 -17.46
N LEU A 317 -13.62 -9.20 -16.62
CA LEU A 317 -14.73 -9.65 -15.77
C LEU A 317 -15.21 -8.54 -14.84
N ALA A 318 -14.30 -7.82 -14.20
CA ALA A 318 -14.65 -6.71 -13.32
C ALA A 318 -15.25 -5.52 -14.10
N TYR A 319 -14.73 -5.25 -15.30
CA TYR A 319 -15.30 -4.23 -16.20
C TYR A 319 -16.75 -4.54 -16.55
N VAL A 320 -17.02 -5.75 -17.08
CA VAL A 320 -18.38 -6.19 -17.44
C VAL A 320 -19.24 -6.24 -16.18
N GLY A 321 -18.74 -6.82 -15.09
CA GLY A 321 -19.47 -6.92 -13.82
C GLY A 321 -19.88 -5.56 -13.25
N THR A 322 -18.99 -4.56 -13.29
CA THR A 322 -19.34 -3.19 -12.87
C THR A 322 -20.44 -2.61 -13.76
N LEU A 323 -20.32 -2.71 -15.08
CA LEU A 323 -21.35 -2.21 -16.00
C LEU A 323 -22.68 -2.90 -15.76
N THR A 324 -22.69 -4.23 -15.61
CA THR A 324 -23.93 -4.99 -15.35
C THR A 324 -24.56 -4.58 -14.03
N LEU A 325 -23.78 -4.50 -12.96
CA LEU A 325 -24.27 -4.09 -11.64
C LEU A 325 -24.90 -2.69 -11.67
N GLN A 326 -24.20 -1.73 -12.26
CA GLN A 326 -24.67 -0.33 -12.33
C GLN A 326 -25.90 -0.20 -13.24
N THR A 327 -25.96 -0.97 -14.33
CA THR A 327 -27.13 -0.99 -15.21
C THR A 327 -28.34 -1.60 -14.52
N VAL A 328 -28.16 -2.72 -13.81
CA VAL A 328 -29.27 -3.36 -13.06
C VAL A 328 -29.79 -2.43 -11.98
N LEU A 329 -28.92 -1.82 -11.16
CA LEU A 329 -29.32 -0.87 -10.14
C LEU A 329 -30.00 0.38 -10.72
N GLY A 330 -29.49 0.90 -11.82
CA GLY A 330 -30.11 2.04 -12.52
C GLY A 330 -31.48 1.72 -13.08
N LEU A 331 -31.63 0.58 -13.76
CA LEU A 331 -32.92 0.15 -14.33
C LEU A 331 -33.96 -0.13 -13.24
N SER A 332 -33.56 -0.81 -12.16
CA SER A 332 -34.47 -1.06 -11.04
C SER A 332 -34.97 0.24 -10.41
N THR A 333 -34.10 1.21 -10.22
CA THR A 333 -34.47 2.54 -9.71
C THR A 333 -35.43 3.27 -10.66
N ILE A 334 -35.20 3.19 -11.97
CA ILE A 334 -36.12 3.80 -12.97
C ILE A 334 -37.50 3.17 -12.88
N ILE A 335 -37.56 1.84 -12.83
CA ILE A 335 -38.84 1.10 -12.76
C ILE A 335 -39.55 1.42 -11.45
N SER A 336 -38.87 1.37 -10.30
CA SER A 336 -39.46 1.73 -9.00
C SER A 336 -40.01 3.16 -9.00
N SER A 337 -39.24 4.11 -9.59
CA SER A 337 -39.70 5.50 -9.71
C SER A 337 -40.93 5.63 -10.61
N ALA A 338 -40.99 4.86 -11.70
CA ALA A 338 -42.14 4.87 -12.60
C ALA A 338 -43.39 4.26 -11.93
N VAL A 339 -43.25 3.18 -11.19
CA VAL A 339 -44.32 2.56 -10.41
C VAL A 339 -44.85 3.54 -9.38
N ALA A 340 -43.98 4.16 -8.57
CA ALA A 340 -44.38 5.15 -7.59
C ALA A 340 -45.11 6.36 -8.20
N LEU A 341 -44.71 6.81 -9.40
CA LEU A 341 -45.43 7.86 -10.12
C LEU A 341 -46.82 7.42 -10.57
N LEU A 342 -47.00 6.18 -11.06
CA LEU A 342 -48.27 5.66 -11.51
C LEU A 342 -49.26 5.45 -10.37
N GLU A 343 -48.79 5.00 -9.22
CA GLU A 343 -49.62 4.81 -8.02
C GLU A 343 -50.10 6.13 -7.41
N GLY A 344 -49.36 7.22 -7.60
CA GLY A 344 -49.69 8.50 -7.03
C GLY A 344 -50.45 9.44 -7.96
N VAL A 345 -50.96 8.93 -9.09
CA VAL A 345 -51.90 9.70 -9.93
C VAL A 345 -53.25 9.70 -9.23
N THR A 346 -53.76 10.92 -8.94
CA THR A 346 -55.08 11.08 -8.36
C THR A 346 -56.18 10.62 -9.32
N PRO A 347 -57.42 10.27 -8.86
CA PRO A 347 -58.51 9.90 -9.72
C PRO A 347 -58.86 10.91 -10.83
N ASP A 348 -58.49 12.16 -10.62
CA ASP A 348 -58.67 13.27 -11.57
C ASP A 348 -57.51 13.40 -12.59
N GLY A 349 -56.51 12.48 -12.52
CA GLY A 349 -55.38 12.44 -13.44
C GLY A 349 -54.25 13.41 -13.10
N ASP A 350 -54.33 14.12 -11.98
CA ASP A 350 -53.25 15.02 -11.51
C ASP A 350 -52.24 14.28 -10.64
N ILE A 351 -50.95 14.56 -10.85
CA ILE A 351 -49.87 14.07 -10.02
C ILE A 351 -49.72 14.97 -8.79
N ALA A 352 -49.82 14.42 -7.60
CA ALA A 352 -49.58 15.19 -6.37
C ALA A 352 -48.18 15.85 -6.40
N PRO A 353 -48.07 17.15 -6.16
CA PRO A 353 -46.78 17.88 -6.23
C PRO A 353 -45.70 17.28 -5.38
N GLU A 354 -46.07 16.69 -4.24
CA GLU A 354 -45.11 15.98 -3.34
C GLU A 354 -44.53 14.72 -3.98
N LEU A 355 -45.32 14.06 -4.78
CA LEU A 355 -44.91 12.81 -5.49
C LEU A 355 -43.97 13.15 -6.64
N PHE A 356 -44.16 14.26 -7.34
CA PHE A 356 -43.26 14.69 -8.41
C PHE A 356 -41.86 15.03 -7.84
N THR A 357 -41.83 15.70 -6.67
CA THR A 357 -40.55 15.98 -5.99
C THR A 357 -39.85 14.68 -5.54
N THR A 358 -40.58 13.73 -4.98
CA THR A 358 -40.05 12.43 -4.58
C THR A 358 -39.52 11.64 -5.78
N ALA A 359 -40.25 11.60 -6.88
CA ALA A 359 -39.81 10.89 -8.09
C ALA A 359 -38.56 11.52 -8.72
N THR A 360 -38.46 12.86 -8.73
CA THR A 360 -37.24 13.53 -9.21
C THR A 360 -36.01 13.21 -8.34
N PHE A 361 -36.18 13.10 -7.03
CA PHE A 361 -35.13 12.64 -6.12
C PHE A 361 -34.71 11.19 -6.39
N LEU A 362 -35.63 10.29 -6.69
CA LEU A 362 -35.34 8.90 -7.03
C LEU A 362 -34.52 8.76 -8.33
N LEU A 363 -34.57 9.74 -9.23
CA LEU A 363 -33.77 9.73 -10.46
C LEU A 363 -32.31 10.11 -10.25
N VAL A 364 -31.94 10.76 -9.16
CA VAL A 364 -30.55 11.16 -8.89
C VAL A 364 -29.60 9.97 -8.75
N PRO A 365 -29.92 8.88 -8.06
CA PRO A 365 -29.13 7.66 -8.08
C PRO A 365 -28.89 7.07 -9.47
N VAL A 366 -29.90 7.20 -10.38
CA VAL A 366 -29.78 6.75 -11.79
C VAL A 366 -28.67 7.54 -12.50
N ILE A 367 -28.62 8.86 -12.29
CA ILE A 367 -27.58 9.73 -12.87
C ILE A 367 -26.19 9.28 -12.36
N LEU A 368 -26.06 8.95 -11.09
CA LEU A 368 -24.81 8.44 -10.52
C LEU A 368 -24.40 7.10 -11.15
N ASN A 369 -25.33 6.15 -11.28
CA ASN A 369 -25.09 4.85 -11.89
C ASN A 369 -24.71 5.01 -13.37
N LEU A 370 -25.40 5.86 -14.11
CA LEU A 370 -25.11 6.18 -15.51
C LEU A 370 -23.73 6.85 -15.65
N THR A 371 -23.40 7.81 -14.79
CA THR A 371 -22.09 8.46 -14.77
C THR A 371 -20.99 7.43 -14.54
N MET A 372 -21.18 6.49 -13.62
CA MET A 372 -20.23 5.40 -13.38
C MET A 372 -20.07 4.51 -14.62
N CYS A 373 -21.16 4.15 -15.29
CA CYS A 373 -21.13 3.41 -16.54
C CYS A 373 -20.35 4.16 -17.62
N ILE A 374 -20.58 5.46 -17.79
CA ILE A 374 -19.89 6.31 -18.77
C ILE A 374 -18.39 6.35 -18.48
N ILE A 375 -18.00 6.61 -17.24
CA ILE A 375 -16.58 6.66 -16.81
C ILE A 375 -15.88 5.34 -17.15
N VAL A 376 -16.47 4.21 -16.73
CA VAL A 376 -15.87 2.89 -16.94
C VAL A 376 -15.87 2.51 -18.42
N PHE A 377 -16.94 2.81 -19.16
CA PHE A 377 -17.03 2.56 -20.60
C PHE A 377 -15.99 3.36 -21.40
N TRP A 378 -15.79 4.63 -21.06
CA TRP A 378 -14.76 5.45 -21.71
C TRP A 378 -13.36 4.89 -21.53
N MET A 379 -13.12 4.22 -20.40
CA MET A 379 -11.84 3.58 -20.08
C MET A 379 -11.73 2.13 -20.59
N ARG A 380 -12.66 1.63 -21.42
CA ARG A 380 -12.78 0.23 -21.87
C ARG A 380 -11.49 -0.40 -22.40
N ARG A 381 -10.64 0.41 -23.09
CA ARG A 381 -9.36 -0.06 -23.66
C ARG A 381 -8.35 -0.50 -22.61
N ALA A 382 -8.52 -0.08 -21.36
CA ALA A 382 -7.64 -0.45 -20.25
C ALA A 382 -7.93 -1.86 -19.69
N PHE A 383 -9.08 -2.48 -20.05
CA PHE A 383 -9.56 -3.76 -19.50
C PHE A 383 -9.48 -4.88 -20.53
N SER A 384 -8.25 -5.22 -20.93
CA SER A 384 -7.98 -6.23 -21.96
C SER A 384 -7.78 -7.65 -21.42
N ILE A 385 -7.66 -7.83 -20.09
CA ILE A 385 -7.29 -9.11 -19.50
C ILE A 385 -8.53 -10.01 -19.38
N HIS A 386 -8.61 -11.01 -20.25
CA HIS A 386 -9.68 -11.99 -20.27
C HIS A 386 -9.41 -13.15 -19.29
N ALA A 387 -10.45 -13.63 -18.64
CA ALA A 387 -10.39 -14.90 -17.95
C ALA A 387 -10.30 -16.05 -18.97
N GLN A 388 -9.66 -17.14 -18.58
CA GLN A 388 -9.64 -18.34 -19.43
C GLN A 388 -11.07 -18.87 -19.61
N ARG A 389 -11.42 -19.30 -20.82
CA ARG A 389 -12.78 -19.80 -21.13
C ARG A 389 -13.20 -20.95 -20.19
N SER A 390 -12.30 -21.85 -19.86
CA SER A 390 -12.54 -22.92 -18.88
C SER A 390 -12.88 -22.40 -17.49
N THR A 391 -12.21 -21.32 -17.07
CA THR A 391 -12.48 -20.64 -15.78
C THR A 391 -13.86 -20.00 -15.79
N THR A 392 -14.23 -19.31 -16.87
CA THR A 392 -15.53 -18.69 -17.01
C THR A 392 -16.67 -19.72 -16.97
N ILE A 393 -16.53 -20.84 -17.67
CA ILE A 393 -17.50 -21.93 -17.64
C ILE A 393 -17.61 -22.53 -16.24
N THR A 394 -16.49 -22.74 -15.59
CA THR A 394 -16.46 -23.28 -14.21
C THR A 394 -17.15 -22.34 -13.22
N LEU A 395 -16.96 -21.03 -13.36
CA LEU A 395 -17.61 -20.02 -12.55
C LEU A 395 -19.12 -20.01 -12.75
N LEU A 396 -19.56 -19.98 -14.00
CA LEU A 396 -20.98 -20.03 -14.36
C LEU A 396 -21.63 -21.31 -13.81
N ARG A 397 -20.95 -22.45 -13.94
CA ARG A 397 -21.44 -23.72 -13.38
C ARG A 397 -21.57 -23.67 -11.86
N ARG A 398 -20.55 -23.15 -11.15
CA ARG A 398 -20.57 -23.01 -9.67
C ARG A 398 -21.69 -22.07 -9.25
N TRP A 399 -21.85 -20.95 -9.94
CA TRP A 399 -22.91 -19.99 -9.66
C TRP A 399 -24.29 -20.60 -9.93
N ALA A 400 -24.49 -21.30 -11.04
CA ALA A 400 -25.73 -22.01 -11.34
C ALA A 400 -26.06 -23.07 -10.29
N ILE A 401 -25.08 -23.86 -9.84
CA ILE A 401 -25.27 -24.85 -8.76
C ILE A 401 -25.71 -24.15 -7.47
N LEU A 402 -25.08 -23.03 -7.11
CA LEU A 402 -25.46 -22.24 -5.94
C LEU A 402 -26.92 -21.76 -6.05
N MET A 403 -27.29 -21.15 -7.18
CA MET A 403 -28.65 -20.62 -7.39
C MET A 403 -29.71 -21.72 -7.42
N ILE A 404 -29.44 -22.84 -8.09
CA ILE A 404 -30.33 -24.01 -8.10
C ILE A 404 -30.47 -24.59 -6.70
N GLY A 405 -29.37 -24.66 -5.92
CA GLY A 405 -29.40 -25.11 -4.53
C GLY A 405 -30.23 -24.18 -3.63
N CYS A 406 -30.11 -22.89 -3.78
CA CYS A 406 -30.92 -21.89 -3.08
C CYS A 406 -32.41 -21.99 -3.49
N ALA A 407 -32.71 -22.16 -4.78
CA ALA A 407 -34.09 -22.32 -5.25
C ALA A 407 -34.73 -23.63 -4.75
N ALA A 408 -33.97 -24.73 -4.74
CA ALA A 408 -34.46 -26.01 -4.18
C ALA A 408 -34.70 -25.90 -2.65
N ALA A 409 -33.81 -25.19 -1.93
CA ALA A 409 -34.02 -24.89 -0.52
C ALA A 409 -35.25 -24.00 -0.29
N ALA A 410 -35.45 -22.98 -1.13
CA ALA A 410 -36.65 -22.13 -1.09
C ALA A 410 -37.93 -22.94 -1.28
N LEU A 411 -37.95 -23.88 -2.25
CA LEU A 411 -39.10 -24.74 -2.51
C LEU A 411 -39.39 -25.67 -1.31
N ALA A 412 -38.37 -26.32 -0.78
CA ALA A 412 -38.51 -27.22 0.35
C ALA A 412 -38.96 -26.47 1.63
N LEU A 413 -38.35 -25.31 1.91
CA LEU A 413 -38.75 -24.48 3.04
C LEU A 413 -40.14 -23.87 2.86
N GLY A 414 -40.48 -23.45 1.64
CA GLY A 414 -41.84 -22.99 1.32
C GLY A 414 -42.92 -24.06 1.60
N ALA A 415 -42.62 -25.32 1.27
CA ALA A 415 -43.51 -26.40 1.58
C ALA A 415 -43.64 -26.72 3.10
N LEU A 416 -42.55 -26.44 3.86
CA LEU A 416 -42.53 -26.73 5.31
C LEU A 416 -43.08 -25.58 6.16
N THR A 417 -43.08 -24.34 5.63
CA THR A 417 -43.43 -23.16 6.43
C THR A 417 -44.65 -22.38 5.90
N SER A 418 -45.36 -22.91 4.92
CA SER A 418 -46.53 -22.24 4.31
C SER A 418 -47.59 -21.83 5.34
N ASP A 419 -47.84 -22.71 6.31
CA ASP A 419 -48.85 -22.49 7.39
C ASP A 419 -48.39 -21.39 8.39
N SER A 420 -47.23 -20.80 8.18
CA SER A 420 -46.67 -19.72 9.03
C SER A 420 -46.57 -18.38 8.29
N PHE A 421 -47.15 -18.28 7.07
CA PHE A 421 -47.19 -17.06 6.30
C PHE A 421 -48.62 -16.59 6.01
N VAL A 422 -48.85 -15.30 6.15
CA VAL A 422 -50.13 -14.67 5.91
C VAL A 422 -49.95 -13.54 4.87
N PRO A 423 -50.83 -13.41 3.87
CA PRO A 423 -50.81 -12.27 2.97
C PRO A 423 -51.00 -10.96 3.74
N PHE A 424 -50.25 -9.93 3.37
CA PHE A 424 -50.30 -8.62 4.02
C PHE A 424 -51.70 -8.00 4.00
N GLU A 425 -52.42 -8.17 2.89
CA GLU A 425 -53.78 -7.67 2.72
C GLU A 425 -54.76 -8.25 3.74
N VAL A 426 -54.63 -9.56 4.01
CA VAL A 426 -55.48 -10.26 4.99
C VAL A 426 -55.13 -9.78 6.40
N LEU A 427 -53.85 -9.64 6.71
CA LEU A 427 -53.36 -9.14 8.00
C LEU A 427 -53.82 -7.70 8.30
N ALA A 428 -53.94 -6.87 7.25
CA ALA A 428 -54.40 -5.48 7.37
C ALA A 428 -55.92 -5.33 7.51
N SER A 429 -56.69 -6.32 7.02
CA SER A 429 -58.18 -6.26 6.91
C SER A 429 -58.93 -7.12 7.94
N SER A 430 -58.28 -8.08 8.62
CA SER A 430 -58.96 -9.08 9.46
C SER A 430 -58.46 -9.01 10.91
N ASP A 431 -59.44 -8.96 11.90
CA ASP A 431 -59.17 -9.04 13.32
C ASP A 431 -58.88 -10.47 13.80
N GLU A 432 -59.36 -11.49 13.09
CA GLU A 432 -59.15 -12.90 13.40
C GLU A 432 -58.75 -13.68 12.14
N LEU A 433 -57.66 -14.42 12.21
CA LEU A 433 -57.12 -15.24 11.15
C LEU A 433 -57.77 -16.62 11.11
N THR A 434 -58.22 -17.07 9.94
CA THR A 434 -58.76 -18.40 9.72
C THR A 434 -57.76 -19.30 8.99
N VAL A 435 -57.98 -20.63 8.97
CA VAL A 435 -57.06 -21.58 8.31
C VAL A 435 -56.93 -21.32 6.81
N THR A 436 -57.91 -20.67 6.19
CA THR A 436 -57.89 -20.31 4.77
C THR A 436 -57.05 -19.06 4.45
N ASP A 437 -56.60 -18.34 5.46
CA ASP A 437 -55.90 -17.08 5.31
C ASP A 437 -54.36 -17.26 5.20
N TYR A 438 -53.88 -18.50 5.39
CA TYR A 438 -52.49 -18.83 5.27
C TYR A 438 -52.08 -19.03 3.81
N ALA A 439 -50.83 -18.74 3.50
CA ALA A 439 -50.24 -18.77 2.18
C ALA A 439 -50.10 -20.23 1.66
N THR A 440 -50.19 -20.40 0.37
CA THR A 440 -49.86 -21.67 -0.28
C THR A 440 -48.32 -21.86 -0.39
N PRO A 441 -47.84 -23.13 -0.43
CA PRO A 441 -46.40 -23.40 -0.62
C PRO A 441 -45.80 -22.72 -1.85
N LEU A 442 -46.56 -22.54 -2.92
CA LEU A 442 -46.08 -21.90 -4.14
C LEU A 442 -45.95 -20.39 -3.99
N GLN A 443 -46.81 -19.73 -3.23
CA GLN A 443 -46.69 -18.32 -2.91
C GLN A 443 -45.45 -18.06 -2.03
N VAL A 444 -45.23 -18.90 -1.01
CA VAL A 444 -44.05 -18.80 -0.16
C VAL A 444 -42.76 -19.06 -0.96
N PHE A 445 -42.76 -20.05 -1.83
CA PHE A 445 -41.65 -20.30 -2.75
C PHE A 445 -41.37 -19.10 -3.67
N HIS A 446 -42.41 -18.49 -4.20
CA HIS A 446 -42.26 -17.27 -5.02
C HIS A 446 -41.62 -16.14 -4.24
N ASP A 447 -42.07 -15.87 -3.02
CA ASP A 447 -41.51 -14.82 -2.16
C ASP A 447 -40.06 -15.11 -1.73
N TYR A 448 -39.70 -16.37 -1.46
CA TYR A 448 -38.33 -16.78 -1.24
C TYR A 448 -37.43 -16.59 -2.47
N LEU A 449 -37.95 -16.81 -3.69
CA LEU A 449 -37.24 -16.54 -4.94
C LEU A 449 -37.02 -15.03 -5.14
N LEU A 450 -38.03 -14.22 -4.85
CA LEU A 450 -37.92 -12.77 -4.91
C LEU A 450 -36.88 -12.26 -3.94
N ALA A 451 -36.80 -12.86 -2.76
CA ALA A 451 -35.78 -12.49 -1.77
C ALA A 451 -34.33 -12.79 -2.24
N LEU A 452 -34.13 -13.73 -3.17
CA LEU A 452 -32.81 -14.00 -3.79
C LEU A 452 -32.37 -12.93 -4.79
N LEU A 453 -33.30 -12.16 -5.31
CA LEU A 453 -32.99 -11.06 -6.23
C LEU A 453 -32.29 -9.93 -5.48
N PRO A 454 -31.49 -9.08 -6.18
CA PRO A 454 -31.05 -7.83 -5.61
C PRO A 454 -32.24 -7.05 -5.05
N THR A 455 -32.09 -6.52 -3.84
CA THR A 455 -33.19 -5.85 -3.11
C THR A 455 -33.88 -4.74 -3.92
N ALA A 456 -33.12 -4.04 -4.76
CA ALA A 456 -33.63 -3.06 -5.70
C ALA A 456 -34.56 -3.64 -6.76
N THR A 457 -34.44 -4.93 -7.12
CA THR A 457 -35.32 -5.60 -8.03
C THR A 457 -36.47 -6.31 -7.31
N ALA A 458 -36.22 -6.78 -6.09
CA ALA A 458 -37.30 -7.39 -5.28
C ALA A 458 -38.38 -6.38 -4.88
N SER A 459 -38.02 -5.09 -4.67
CA SER A 459 -39.00 -4.03 -4.37
C SER A 459 -40.00 -3.72 -5.50
N ILE A 460 -39.71 -4.15 -6.73
CA ILE A 460 -40.64 -4.00 -7.89
C ILE A 460 -41.78 -5.02 -7.80
N PHE A 461 -41.53 -6.17 -7.20
CA PHE A 461 -42.48 -7.32 -7.20
C PHE A 461 -43.15 -7.51 -5.83
N GLU A 462 -43.15 -6.53 -4.95
CA GLU A 462 -43.69 -6.54 -3.61
C GLU A 462 -43.90 -7.94 -2.98
N PRO A 463 -43.10 -8.31 -1.94
CA PRO A 463 -43.40 -9.54 -1.22
C PRO A 463 -44.77 -9.40 -0.56
N THR A 464 -45.68 -10.31 -0.89
CA THR A 464 -47.05 -10.23 -0.44
C THR A 464 -47.31 -10.92 0.90
N LEU A 465 -46.32 -11.64 1.41
CA LEU A 465 -46.45 -12.52 2.59
C LEU A 465 -45.67 -12.02 3.80
N VAL A 466 -46.28 -12.13 4.96
CA VAL A 466 -45.66 -11.78 6.25
C VAL A 466 -45.40 -13.06 7.05
N PRO A 467 -44.15 -13.35 7.48
CA PRO A 467 -43.87 -14.50 8.32
C PRO A 467 -44.37 -14.26 9.76
N MET A 468 -45.16 -15.19 10.28
CA MET A 468 -45.75 -15.12 11.61
C MET A 468 -44.91 -15.82 12.67
N THR A 469 -43.91 -16.61 12.28
CA THR A 469 -43.04 -17.35 13.19
C THR A 469 -41.54 -17.12 12.88
N LEU A 470 -40.69 -17.24 13.91
CA LEU A 470 -39.22 -17.14 13.73
C LEU A 470 -38.67 -18.23 12.78
N ILE A 471 -39.33 -19.39 12.69
CA ILE A 471 -38.92 -20.48 11.77
C ILE A 471 -39.17 -20.08 10.33
N ALA A 472 -40.27 -19.38 10.05
CA ALA A 472 -40.60 -18.85 8.74
C ALA A 472 -39.74 -17.61 8.37
N GLU A 473 -39.38 -16.79 9.35
CA GLU A 473 -38.57 -15.60 9.16
C GLU A 473 -37.09 -15.95 8.86
N ALA A 474 -36.54 -16.97 9.49
CA ALA A 474 -35.12 -17.33 9.33
C ALA A 474 -34.68 -17.59 7.87
N PRO A 475 -35.44 -18.37 7.03
CA PRO A 475 -35.06 -18.57 5.64
C PRO A 475 -35.13 -17.29 4.80
N VAL A 476 -36.04 -16.38 5.08
CA VAL A 476 -36.15 -15.07 4.40
C VAL A 476 -34.87 -14.26 4.57
N LEU A 477 -34.21 -14.39 5.72
CA LEU A 477 -32.99 -13.68 6.05
C LEU A 477 -31.73 -14.38 5.55
N TRP A 478 -31.64 -15.70 5.83
CA TRP A 478 -30.41 -16.44 5.59
C TRP A 478 -30.23 -16.88 4.14
N LEU A 479 -31.29 -17.17 3.41
CA LEU A 479 -31.22 -17.67 2.04
C LEU A 479 -30.61 -16.62 1.07
N PRO A 480 -31.07 -15.35 1.08
CA PRO A 480 -30.42 -14.29 0.32
C PRO A 480 -28.95 -14.07 0.72
N LEU A 481 -28.67 -14.10 2.02
CA LEU A 481 -27.31 -13.89 2.51
C LEU A 481 -26.35 -15.00 2.02
N ILE A 482 -26.77 -16.26 2.04
CA ILE A 482 -26.02 -17.40 1.52
C ILE A 482 -25.77 -17.24 0.01
N ALA A 483 -26.80 -16.87 -0.75
CA ALA A 483 -26.71 -16.64 -2.19
C ALA A 483 -25.71 -15.51 -2.51
N TRP A 484 -25.78 -14.40 -1.77
CA TRP A 484 -24.86 -13.28 -1.95
C TRP A 484 -23.41 -13.62 -1.55
N VAL A 485 -23.19 -14.18 -0.37
CA VAL A 485 -21.85 -14.56 0.10
C VAL A 485 -21.22 -15.59 -0.85
N GLY A 486 -22.01 -16.58 -1.29
CA GLY A 486 -21.55 -17.54 -2.28
C GLY A 486 -21.18 -16.89 -3.61
N THR A 487 -22.01 -15.98 -4.13
CA THR A 487 -21.75 -15.21 -5.35
C THR A 487 -20.48 -14.35 -5.21
N LEU A 488 -20.34 -13.61 -4.10
CA LEU A 488 -19.13 -12.83 -3.81
C LEU A 488 -17.89 -13.71 -3.77
N GLY A 489 -17.96 -14.88 -3.11
CA GLY A 489 -16.86 -15.83 -3.03
C GLY A 489 -16.46 -16.39 -4.40
N ILE A 490 -17.44 -16.73 -5.23
CA ILE A 490 -17.22 -17.21 -6.60
C ILE A 490 -16.54 -16.12 -7.45
N ILE A 491 -17.05 -14.88 -7.46
CA ILE A 491 -16.49 -13.77 -8.22
C ILE A 491 -15.08 -13.41 -7.70
N LEU A 492 -14.89 -13.36 -6.38
CA LEU A 492 -13.60 -13.08 -5.79
C LEU A 492 -12.58 -14.16 -6.17
N SER A 493 -12.96 -15.45 -6.14
CA SER A 493 -12.09 -16.55 -6.56
C SER A 493 -11.68 -16.41 -8.03
N ALA A 494 -12.57 -15.91 -8.89
CA ALA A 494 -12.30 -15.63 -10.29
C ALA A 494 -11.31 -14.49 -10.48
N LEU A 495 -11.48 -13.42 -9.71
CA LEU A 495 -10.60 -12.26 -9.80
C LEU A 495 -9.23 -12.52 -9.15
N LEU A 496 -9.16 -13.43 -8.18
CA LEU A 496 -7.89 -13.88 -7.58
C LEU A 496 -7.21 -14.99 -8.38
N SER A 497 -7.93 -15.64 -9.33
CA SER A 497 -7.32 -16.67 -10.19
C SER A 497 -6.10 -16.09 -10.92
N ARG A 498 -5.03 -16.88 -11.01
CA ARG A 498 -3.79 -16.48 -11.68
C ARG A 498 -4.10 -16.13 -13.14
N PRO A 499 -3.60 -14.99 -13.66
CA PRO A 499 -3.66 -14.74 -15.09
C PRO A 499 -2.91 -15.85 -15.81
N ARG A 500 -3.31 -16.13 -17.05
CA ARG A 500 -2.58 -17.08 -17.89
C ARG A 500 -1.20 -16.47 -18.13
N ILE A 501 -0.18 -17.09 -17.55
CA ILE A 501 1.20 -16.73 -17.88
C ILE A 501 1.37 -17.05 -19.37
N PRO A 502 1.81 -16.09 -20.19
CA PRO A 502 2.09 -16.34 -21.60
C PRO A 502 3.05 -17.53 -21.74
N ARG A 503 3.01 -18.23 -22.85
CA ARG A 503 4.01 -19.24 -23.11
C ARG A 503 5.38 -18.57 -23.08
N SER A 504 6.32 -19.19 -22.35
CA SER A 504 7.72 -18.78 -22.39
C SER A 504 8.23 -18.91 -23.83
N CYS A 505 8.96 -17.91 -24.29
CA CYS A 505 9.71 -18.04 -25.52
C CYS A 505 10.84 -19.06 -25.35
N PRO A 506 11.42 -19.58 -26.45
CA PRO A 506 12.55 -20.52 -26.36
C PRO A 506 13.72 -19.92 -25.58
N PRO A 507 14.30 -20.62 -24.59
CA PRO A 507 15.41 -20.10 -23.81
C PRO A 507 16.69 -19.89 -24.65
N GLU A 508 16.85 -20.62 -25.73
CA GLU A 508 18.00 -20.51 -26.65
C GLU A 508 18.07 -19.13 -27.32
N GLU A 509 16.90 -18.53 -27.66
CA GLU A 509 16.85 -17.21 -28.26
C GLU A 509 17.30 -16.13 -27.25
N LEU A 510 16.89 -16.22 -25.99
CA LEU A 510 17.36 -15.33 -24.95
C LEU A 510 18.87 -15.52 -24.70
N THR A 511 19.34 -16.76 -24.66
CA THR A 511 20.77 -17.06 -24.48
C THR A 511 21.60 -16.41 -25.59
N SER A 512 21.11 -16.46 -26.83
CA SER A 512 21.74 -15.79 -27.97
C SER A 512 21.77 -14.26 -27.79
N LEU A 513 20.66 -13.66 -27.32
CA LEU A 513 20.61 -12.23 -27.06
C LEU A 513 21.55 -11.81 -25.93
N VAL A 514 21.62 -12.59 -24.84
CA VAL A 514 22.53 -12.33 -23.72
C VAL A 514 23.98 -12.42 -24.17
N ARG A 515 24.34 -13.40 -25.02
CA ARG A 515 25.70 -13.45 -25.59
C ARG A 515 26.00 -12.23 -26.47
N THR A 516 25.04 -11.81 -27.31
CA THR A 516 25.26 -10.71 -28.26
C THR A 516 25.26 -9.34 -27.58
N HIS A 517 24.29 -9.07 -26.72
CA HIS A 517 24.05 -7.73 -26.17
C HIS A 517 24.37 -7.60 -24.68
N GLY A 518 24.68 -8.73 -24.02
CA GLY A 518 24.85 -8.75 -22.56
C GLY A 518 23.51 -8.77 -21.82
N GLY A 519 23.55 -8.56 -20.52
CA GLY A 519 22.42 -8.51 -19.58
C GLY A 519 22.93 -8.10 -18.20
N GLY A 520 23.98 -7.28 -18.18
CA GLY A 520 24.72 -6.92 -16.96
C GLY A 520 25.58 -8.06 -16.43
N THR A 521 26.15 -7.88 -15.25
CA THR A 521 26.98 -8.87 -14.56
C THR A 521 26.21 -10.10 -14.13
N LEU A 522 24.88 -9.98 -13.93
CA LEU A 522 23.97 -11.06 -13.55
C LEU A 522 23.23 -11.68 -14.76
N GLY A 523 23.53 -11.23 -15.98
CA GLY A 523 22.76 -11.58 -17.17
C GLY A 523 22.67 -13.08 -17.45
N TRP A 524 23.70 -13.86 -17.12
CA TRP A 524 23.71 -15.32 -17.34
C TRP A 524 22.71 -16.06 -16.46
N MET A 525 22.32 -15.49 -15.29
CA MET A 525 21.26 -16.06 -14.43
C MET A 525 19.89 -16.10 -15.14
N SER A 526 19.73 -15.32 -16.21
CA SER A 526 18.51 -15.34 -17.04
C SER A 526 18.31 -16.69 -17.77
N THR A 527 19.36 -17.48 -17.96
CA THR A 527 19.32 -18.80 -18.63
C THR A 527 18.91 -19.93 -17.69
N TRP A 528 18.79 -19.68 -16.38
CA TRP A 528 18.50 -20.71 -15.39
C TRP A 528 17.10 -21.28 -15.52
N GLU A 529 16.96 -22.56 -15.18
CA GLU A 529 15.70 -23.29 -15.20
C GLU A 529 14.66 -22.64 -14.26
N GLY A 530 13.39 -22.69 -14.66
CA GLY A 530 12.27 -22.12 -13.91
C GLY A 530 12.03 -20.65 -14.17
N ASN A 531 12.88 -19.98 -14.94
CA ASN A 531 12.61 -18.63 -15.44
C ASN A 531 11.73 -18.70 -16.70
N LEU A 532 10.88 -17.70 -16.87
CA LEU A 532 10.09 -17.49 -18.07
C LEU A 532 10.81 -16.50 -18.97
N VAL A 533 10.80 -16.73 -20.27
CA VAL A 533 11.48 -15.89 -21.25
C VAL A 533 10.47 -14.98 -21.95
N TRP A 534 10.79 -13.69 -21.98
CA TRP A 534 10.17 -12.69 -22.81
C TRP A 534 11.15 -12.25 -23.89
N LEU A 535 10.64 -12.09 -25.10
CA LEU A 535 11.34 -11.51 -26.23
C LEU A 535 10.53 -10.37 -26.80
N SER A 536 11.22 -9.33 -27.28
CA SER A 536 10.58 -8.23 -27.97
C SER A 536 10.00 -8.69 -29.31
N PRO A 537 8.94 -8.07 -29.82
CA PRO A 537 8.37 -8.41 -31.13
C PRO A 537 9.37 -8.24 -32.29
N THR A 538 10.37 -7.41 -32.11
CA THR A 538 11.45 -7.15 -33.08
C THR A 538 12.66 -8.07 -32.93
N GLY A 539 12.72 -8.85 -31.85
CA GLY A 539 13.84 -9.74 -31.58
C GLY A 539 15.13 -9.05 -31.11
N ASP A 540 15.10 -7.73 -30.87
CA ASP A 540 16.26 -6.90 -30.49
C ASP A 540 16.38 -6.68 -28.99
N ALA A 541 15.46 -7.24 -28.21
CA ALA A 541 15.51 -7.21 -26.76
C ALA A 541 14.84 -8.47 -26.16
N GLY A 542 15.30 -8.87 -24.99
CA GLY A 542 14.74 -9.99 -24.27
C GLY A 542 15.10 -9.97 -22.79
N GLY A 543 14.45 -10.82 -22.00
CA GLY A 543 14.77 -10.94 -20.59
C GLY A 543 14.07 -12.13 -19.95
N ALA A 544 14.65 -12.60 -18.86
CA ALA A 544 14.04 -13.62 -18.03
C ALA A 544 13.22 -12.97 -16.90
N TYR A 545 12.11 -13.59 -16.58
CA TYR A 545 11.27 -13.12 -15.47
C TYR A 545 10.60 -14.27 -14.73
N ARG A 546 10.23 -14.04 -13.48
CA ARG A 546 9.35 -14.93 -12.71
C ARG A 546 7.99 -14.30 -12.51
N GLY A 547 6.94 -15.09 -12.81
CA GLY A 547 5.55 -14.69 -12.57
C GLY A 547 5.14 -15.04 -11.14
N SER A 548 5.24 -14.10 -10.20
CA SER A 548 4.90 -14.34 -8.80
C SER A 548 3.93 -13.28 -8.29
N GLY A 549 2.87 -13.67 -7.58
CA GLY A 549 1.92 -12.74 -6.94
C GLY A 549 1.26 -11.71 -7.87
N GLY A 550 1.21 -12.00 -9.19
CA GLY A 550 0.71 -11.05 -10.19
C GLY A 550 1.75 -10.01 -10.63
N VAL A 551 3.02 -10.29 -10.40
CA VAL A 551 4.17 -9.46 -10.82
C VAL A 551 4.99 -10.25 -11.84
N ALA A 552 5.44 -9.59 -12.91
CA ALA A 552 6.51 -10.06 -13.80
C ALA A 552 7.82 -9.46 -13.27
N LEU A 553 8.56 -10.24 -12.50
CA LEU A 553 9.78 -9.84 -11.83
C LEU A 553 10.99 -10.30 -12.65
N THR A 554 11.78 -9.38 -13.22
CA THR A 554 12.99 -9.77 -13.96
C THR A 554 14.06 -10.33 -13.03
N VAL A 555 14.97 -11.13 -13.59
CA VAL A 555 16.06 -11.76 -12.84
C VAL A 555 17.30 -10.85 -12.76
N ALA A 556 17.55 -10.09 -13.84
CA ALA A 556 18.68 -9.21 -14.04
C ALA A 556 18.28 -8.12 -15.02
N ASP A 557 19.26 -7.42 -15.61
CA ASP A 557 19.02 -6.51 -16.72
C ASP A 557 18.36 -7.24 -17.89
N LEU A 558 17.57 -6.49 -18.66
CA LEU A 558 17.15 -6.96 -19.98
C LEU A 558 18.35 -6.97 -20.92
N ALA A 559 18.45 -7.97 -21.78
CA ALA A 559 19.37 -7.95 -22.91
C ALA A 559 18.73 -7.11 -24.02
N TYR A 560 19.42 -6.09 -24.53
CA TYR A 560 18.91 -5.20 -25.57
C TYR A 560 20.04 -4.65 -26.45
N ALA A 561 19.71 -4.37 -27.71
CA ALA A 561 20.63 -3.74 -28.63
C ALA A 561 21.03 -2.31 -28.15
N PRO A 562 22.26 -1.85 -28.43
CA PRO A 562 22.75 -0.55 -27.99
C PRO A 562 21.77 0.59 -28.28
N GLY A 563 21.51 1.45 -27.26
CA GLY A 563 20.58 2.58 -27.35
C GLY A 563 19.08 2.21 -27.29
N LYS A 564 18.72 0.94 -27.09
CA LYS A 564 17.32 0.47 -27.06
C LYS A 564 16.76 0.27 -25.66
N ALA A 565 17.45 0.68 -24.60
CA ALA A 565 17.03 0.48 -23.20
C ALA A 565 15.58 0.94 -22.95
N SER A 566 15.23 2.17 -23.33
CA SER A 566 13.86 2.71 -23.14
C SER A 566 12.80 1.94 -23.93
N ALA A 567 13.14 1.47 -25.15
CA ALA A 567 12.23 0.66 -25.96
C ALA A 567 12.00 -0.71 -25.32
N ALA A 568 13.07 -1.36 -24.83
CA ALA A 568 13.00 -2.64 -24.14
C ALA A 568 12.12 -2.56 -22.87
N ILE A 569 12.29 -1.52 -22.05
CA ILE A 569 11.46 -1.25 -20.87
C ILE A 569 10.00 -1.10 -21.26
N THR A 570 9.70 -0.29 -22.29
CA THR A 570 8.33 -0.04 -22.75
C THR A 570 7.67 -1.32 -23.24
N GLN A 571 8.35 -2.08 -24.09
CA GLN A 571 7.83 -3.34 -24.65
C GLN A 571 7.63 -4.41 -23.58
N PHE A 572 8.57 -4.54 -22.61
CA PHE A 572 8.40 -5.45 -21.47
C PHE A 572 7.22 -5.04 -20.59
N SER A 573 7.06 -3.72 -20.35
CA SER A 573 5.94 -3.19 -19.58
C SER A 573 4.60 -3.50 -20.27
N GLU A 574 4.49 -3.25 -21.56
CA GLU A 574 3.31 -3.55 -22.35
C GLU A 574 2.97 -5.04 -22.34
N PHE A 575 3.97 -5.90 -22.52
CA PHE A 575 3.81 -7.34 -22.42
C PHE A 575 3.30 -7.79 -21.05
N ALA A 576 3.91 -7.32 -19.96
CA ALA A 576 3.52 -7.67 -18.61
C ALA A 576 2.08 -7.19 -18.32
N LEU A 577 1.76 -5.94 -18.66
CA LEU A 577 0.43 -5.37 -18.47
C LEU A 577 -0.64 -6.07 -19.31
N ALA A 578 -0.34 -6.44 -20.55
CA ALA A 578 -1.25 -7.22 -21.40
C ALA A 578 -1.51 -8.62 -20.83
N SER A 579 -0.50 -9.18 -20.16
CA SER A 579 -0.58 -10.47 -19.46
C SER A 579 -1.24 -10.39 -18.08
N GLY A 580 -1.62 -9.20 -17.62
CA GLY A 580 -2.21 -8.97 -16.30
C GLY A 580 -1.20 -9.01 -15.17
N LEU A 581 0.07 -8.87 -15.48
CA LEU A 581 1.15 -8.80 -14.52
C LEU A 581 1.60 -7.35 -14.31
N THR A 582 2.07 -7.04 -13.13
CA THR A 582 2.74 -5.77 -12.85
C THR A 582 4.21 -5.93 -13.23
N PRO A 583 4.77 -5.14 -14.15
CA PRO A 583 6.19 -5.22 -14.47
C PRO A 583 7.04 -4.71 -13.31
N ALA A 584 8.12 -5.40 -13.02
CA ALA A 584 9.14 -4.98 -12.05
C ALA A 584 10.52 -5.44 -12.55
N LEU A 585 11.43 -4.50 -12.71
CA LEU A 585 12.82 -4.78 -13.07
C LEU A 585 13.63 -4.88 -11.79
N TYR A 586 14.23 -6.05 -11.53
CA TYR A 586 14.92 -6.34 -10.28
C TYR A 586 16.40 -6.64 -10.52
N SER A 587 17.24 -6.15 -9.62
CA SER A 587 18.71 -6.28 -9.72
C SER A 587 19.29 -5.73 -11.03
N ILE A 588 18.79 -4.57 -11.45
CA ILE A 588 19.25 -3.88 -12.67
C ILE A 588 20.35 -2.87 -12.35
N HIS A 589 21.24 -2.65 -13.32
CA HIS A 589 22.33 -1.68 -13.23
C HIS A 589 21.87 -0.26 -13.57
N GLU A 590 22.77 0.70 -13.32
CA GLU A 590 22.52 2.14 -13.42
C GLU A 590 21.98 2.56 -14.80
N GLU A 591 22.49 2.03 -15.90
CA GLU A 591 22.06 2.39 -17.26
C GLU A 591 20.57 2.10 -17.46
N LEU A 592 20.13 0.87 -17.16
CA LEU A 592 18.73 0.48 -17.30
C LEU A 592 17.85 1.16 -16.23
N ALA A 593 18.38 1.39 -15.03
CA ALA A 593 17.71 2.12 -13.98
C ALA A 593 17.46 3.59 -14.36
N GLN A 594 18.45 4.26 -14.98
CA GLN A 594 18.30 5.63 -15.48
C GLN A 594 17.27 5.69 -16.62
N ALA A 595 17.32 4.76 -17.56
CA ALA A 595 16.32 4.67 -18.63
C ALA A 595 14.88 4.45 -18.06
N ALA A 596 14.75 3.64 -17.03
CA ALA A 596 13.48 3.45 -16.33
C ALA A 596 13.03 4.72 -15.59
N LYS A 597 13.96 5.44 -14.97
CA LYS A 597 13.69 6.72 -14.30
C LYS A 597 13.23 7.78 -15.31
N ASP A 598 13.86 7.87 -16.46
CA ASP A 598 13.48 8.77 -17.54
C ASP A 598 12.09 8.40 -18.11
N ALA A 599 11.76 7.11 -18.13
CA ALA A 599 10.40 6.63 -18.40
C ALA A 599 9.42 6.89 -17.22
N GLY A 600 9.85 7.56 -16.16
CA GLY A 600 9.01 7.96 -15.01
C GLY A 600 8.76 6.82 -14.02
N TRP A 601 9.53 5.74 -14.03
CA TRP A 601 9.43 4.68 -13.05
C TRP A 601 10.03 5.13 -11.70
N THR A 602 9.59 4.49 -10.64
CA THR A 602 10.18 4.66 -9.31
C THR A 602 11.37 3.72 -9.19
N ILE A 603 12.53 4.28 -8.88
CA ILE A 603 13.78 3.55 -8.73
C ILE A 603 14.15 3.48 -7.25
N MET A 604 14.67 2.34 -6.83
CA MET A 604 15.08 2.09 -5.46
C MET A 604 16.31 1.18 -5.45
N GLN A 605 17.37 1.56 -4.74
CA GLN A 605 18.53 0.71 -4.56
C GLN A 605 18.17 -0.49 -3.68
N VAL A 606 18.48 -1.70 -4.12
CA VAL A 606 18.14 -2.96 -3.43
C VAL A 606 19.36 -3.79 -3.05
N ALA A 607 20.52 -3.52 -3.64
CA ALA A 607 21.75 -4.22 -3.32
C ALA A 607 22.97 -3.38 -3.71
N GLU A 608 24.14 -3.76 -3.19
CA GLU A 608 25.45 -3.34 -3.68
C GLU A 608 26.19 -4.52 -4.25
N GLU A 609 26.69 -4.37 -5.47
CA GLU A 609 27.55 -5.34 -6.11
C GLU A 609 29.02 -4.96 -5.93
N SER A 610 29.87 -5.98 -5.72
CA SER A 610 31.32 -5.82 -5.54
C SER A 610 32.03 -6.29 -6.81
N VAL A 611 32.71 -5.41 -7.52
CA VAL A 611 33.38 -5.71 -8.80
C VAL A 611 34.88 -5.42 -8.69
N LEU A 612 35.70 -6.36 -9.12
CA LEU A 612 37.16 -6.20 -9.26
C LEU A 612 37.48 -5.81 -10.70
N ASP A 613 38.21 -4.74 -10.88
CA ASP A 613 38.81 -4.36 -12.18
C ASP A 613 40.12 -5.14 -12.32
N LEU A 614 40.22 -5.99 -13.35
CA LEU A 614 41.28 -6.98 -13.50
C LEU A 614 42.60 -6.46 -14.11
N PRO A 615 42.58 -5.54 -15.11
CA PRO A 615 43.80 -5.21 -15.85
C PRO A 615 45.01 -4.84 -15.00
N ASP A 616 44.80 -4.05 -13.96
CA ASP A 616 45.85 -3.58 -13.05
C ASP A 616 45.82 -4.27 -11.67
N LEU A 617 45.08 -5.36 -11.55
CA LEU A 617 44.91 -6.04 -10.28
C LEU A 617 46.21 -6.70 -9.83
N ALA A 618 46.70 -6.30 -8.68
CA ALA A 618 47.84 -6.94 -8.04
C ALA A 618 47.61 -7.08 -6.52
N PHE A 619 47.58 -8.30 -6.04
CA PHE A 619 47.44 -8.56 -4.62
C PHE A 619 48.74 -8.23 -3.85
N ARG A 620 49.14 -6.95 -3.80
CA ARG A 620 50.36 -6.49 -3.14
C ARG A 620 50.06 -5.54 -1.96
N GLY A 621 50.97 -5.42 -1.04
CA GLY A 621 50.85 -4.51 0.11
C GLY A 621 49.97 -5.03 1.25
N LYS A 622 49.83 -4.24 2.31
CA LYS A 622 49.11 -4.58 3.55
C LYS A 622 47.59 -4.77 3.28
N ALA A 623 47.06 -4.07 2.29
CA ALA A 623 45.63 -4.08 1.97
C ALA A 623 45.10 -5.46 1.51
N TYR A 624 45.96 -6.29 0.94
CA TYR A 624 45.65 -7.64 0.46
C TYR A 624 46.32 -8.75 1.28
N GLN A 625 46.63 -8.48 2.55
CA GLN A 625 47.32 -9.41 3.39
C GLN A 625 46.57 -10.75 3.54
N ASP A 626 45.25 -10.69 3.70
CA ASP A 626 44.41 -11.89 3.89
C ASP A 626 44.46 -12.80 2.65
N VAL A 627 44.31 -12.23 1.44
CA VAL A 627 44.36 -12.97 0.17
C VAL A 627 45.75 -13.61 -0.03
N ARG A 628 46.83 -12.85 0.19
CA ARG A 628 48.20 -13.37 0.06
C ARG A 628 48.49 -14.43 1.09
N THR A 629 48.02 -14.29 2.33
CA THR A 629 48.14 -15.29 3.36
C THR A 629 47.45 -16.57 2.97
N ALA A 630 46.22 -16.48 2.41
CA ALA A 630 45.48 -17.64 1.88
C ALA A 630 46.26 -18.35 0.77
N MET A 631 46.78 -17.61 -0.21
CA MET A 631 47.57 -18.16 -1.30
C MET A 631 48.89 -18.86 -0.83
N ASN A 632 49.60 -18.22 0.11
CA ASN A 632 50.82 -18.80 0.64
C ASN A 632 50.56 -20.01 1.54
N HIS A 633 49.43 -20.02 2.22
CA HIS A 633 49.00 -21.16 3.05
C HIS A 633 48.60 -22.35 2.18
N ALA A 634 47.84 -22.12 1.08
CA ALA A 634 47.51 -23.16 0.10
C ALA A 634 48.76 -23.88 -0.43
N LYS A 635 49.79 -23.10 -0.80
CA LYS A 635 51.04 -23.64 -1.27
C LYS A 635 51.77 -24.52 -0.23
N ARG A 636 51.65 -24.20 1.05
CA ARG A 636 52.27 -24.98 2.15
C ARG A 636 51.48 -26.25 2.46
N GLU A 637 50.19 -26.22 2.37
CA GLU A 637 49.26 -27.34 2.62
C GLU A 637 49.07 -28.23 1.40
N GLY A 638 49.68 -27.90 0.25
CA GLY A 638 49.50 -28.63 -0.97
C GLY A 638 48.11 -28.56 -1.57
N VAL A 639 47.36 -27.48 -1.28
CA VAL A 639 46.03 -27.25 -1.83
C VAL A 639 46.14 -26.51 -3.15
N GLU A 640 45.53 -27.06 -4.18
CA GLU A 640 45.50 -26.51 -5.53
C GLU A 640 44.12 -25.97 -5.88
N ALA A 641 44.04 -24.99 -6.80
CA ALA A 641 42.83 -24.50 -7.39
C ALA A 641 42.67 -25.05 -8.78
N VAL A 642 41.62 -25.84 -9.01
CA VAL A 642 41.42 -26.53 -10.29
C VAL A 642 40.12 -26.09 -10.93
N TRP A 643 40.21 -25.60 -12.16
CA TRP A 643 39.08 -25.25 -13.00
C TRP A 643 38.44 -26.51 -13.60
N THR A 644 37.13 -26.56 -13.61
CA THR A 644 36.33 -27.59 -14.27
C THR A 644 34.99 -27.03 -14.72
N THR A 645 34.25 -27.82 -15.48
CA THR A 645 32.81 -27.65 -15.72
C THR A 645 32.05 -28.79 -15.09
N TRP A 646 30.72 -28.68 -14.94
CA TRP A 646 29.96 -29.80 -14.36
C TRP A 646 30.06 -31.08 -15.17
N ASP A 647 30.09 -30.94 -16.50
CA ASP A 647 30.18 -32.09 -17.41
C ASP A 647 31.56 -32.78 -17.36
N GLU A 648 32.64 -32.02 -17.21
CA GLU A 648 34.01 -32.50 -17.11
C GLU A 648 34.37 -32.92 -15.67
N CYS A 649 33.55 -32.57 -14.70
CA CYS A 649 33.81 -32.86 -13.30
C CYS A 649 33.71 -34.35 -13.01
N PRO A 650 34.73 -34.97 -12.38
CA PRO A 650 34.69 -36.36 -11.95
C PRO A 650 33.52 -36.63 -11.02
N GLU A 651 32.86 -37.78 -11.12
CA GLU A 651 31.69 -38.13 -10.26
C GLU A 651 32.00 -38.00 -8.77
N GLY A 652 33.18 -38.48 -8.32
CA GLY A 652 33.57 -38.33 -6.93
C GLY A 652 33.74 -36.87 -6.45
N TRP A 653 34.00 -35.96 -7.38
CA TRP A 653 33.99 -34.51 -7.07
C TRP A 653 32.57 -33.95 -7.01
N LYS A 654 31.68 -34.38 -7.90
CA LYS A 654 30.26 -34.00 -7.88
C LYS A 654 29.62 -34.39 -6.56
N ASP A 655 29.90 -35.60 -6.09
CA ASP A 655 29.44 -36.11 -4.79
C ASP A 655 29.94 -35.20 -3.64
N GLN A 656 31.23 -34.87 -3.62
CA GLN A 656 31.81 -34.02 -2.60
C GLN A 656 31.23 -32.60 -2.65
N ILE A 657 31.05 -32.03 -3.84
CA ILE A 657 30.45 -30.72 -4.03
C ILE A 657 29.01 -30.72 -3.51
N THR A 658 28.25 -31.77 -3.81
CA THR A 658 26.85 -31.92 -3.33
C THR A 658 26.81 -32.01 -1.81
N VAL A 659 27.67 -32.84 -1.19
CA VAL A 659 27.75 -32.95 0.28
C VAL A 659 28.12 -31.60 0.94
N ILE A 660 29.08 -30.86 0.37
CA ILE A 660 29.44 -29.50 0.87
C ILE A 660 28.24 -28.55 0.78
N SER A 661 27.50 -28.68 -0.30
CA SER A 661 26.31 -27.82 -0.55
C SER A 661 25.18 -28.15 0.42
N ASP A 662 24.88 -29.40 0.63
CA ASP A 662 23.83 -29.88 1.53
C ASP A 662 24.15 -29.51 2.99
N ALA A 663 25.40 -29.71 3.40
CA ALA A 663 25.86 -29.32 4.73
C ALA A 663 25.74 -27.80 4.95
N TRP A 664 26.08 -27.00 3.94
CA TRP A 664 25.94 -25.53 4.02
C TRP A 664 24.47 -25.13 4.09
N SER A 665 23.59 -25.78 3.33
CA SER A 665 22.14 -25.52 3.35
C SER A 665 21.50 -25.92 4.68
N ALA A 666 21.90 -27.05 5.26
CA ALA A 666 21.39 -27.53 6.53
C ALA A 666 21.76 -26.64 7.73
N ASP A 667 22.88 -25.91 7.65
CA ASP A 667 23.31 -24.95 8.68
C ASP A 667 22.49 -23.63 8.67
N LYS A 668 21.59 -23.43 7.71
CA LYS A 668 20.80 -22.21 7.57
C LYS A 668 19.40 -22.38 8.15
N ALA A 669 18.89 -21.31 8.73
CA ALA A 669 17.54 -21.28 9.31
C ALA A 669 16.41 -21.27 8.24
N LEU A 670 16.74 -20.98 6.99
CA LEU A 670 15.81 -20.98 5.85
C LEU A 670 16.24 -22.05 4.83
N PRO A 671 15.28 -22.61 4.07
CA PRO A 671 15.60 -23.47 2.94
C PRO A 671 16.48 -22.74 1.93
N GLU A 672 17.20 -23.48 1.11
CA GLU A 672 18.04 -22.93 0.04
C GLU A 672 17.23 -21.94 -0.80
N MET A 673 17.74 -20.71 -0.90
CA MET A 673 17.09 -19.66 -1.68
C MET A 673 17.48 -19.83 -3.15
N GLY A 674 16.49 -19.65 -4.02
CA GLY A 674 16.70 -19.63 -5.47
C GLY A 674 16.68 -18.21 -6.05
N PHE A 675 16.20 -18.08 -7.26
CA PHE A 675 16.00 -16.85 -8.02
C PHE A 675 17.32 -16.27 -8.54
N THR A 676 18.01 -15.42 -7.80
CA THR A 676 19.34 -14.87 -8.14
C THR A 676 20.45 -15.43 -7.27
N LEU A 677 20.21 -16.58 -6.66
CA LEU A 677 21.17 -17.34 -5.87
C LEU A 677 21.21 -18.77 -6.39
N GLY A 678 22.37 -19.19 -6.89
CA GLY A 678 22.55 -20.52 -7.45
C GLY A 678 22.76 -21.59 -6.40
N GLY A 679 22.40 -22.81 -6.77
CA GLY A 679 22.64 -24.04 -6.04
C GLY A 679 23.41 -25.04 -6.88
N VAL A 680 23.39 -26.34 -6.49
CA VAL A 680 24.05 -27.41 -7.23
C VAL A 680 23.50 -27.56 -8.65
N ARG A 681 22.20 -27.31 -8.85
CA ARG A 681 21.55 -27.39 -10.17
C ARG A 681 22.13 -26.39 -11.16
N GLU A 682 22.40 -25.18 -10.72
CA GLU A 682 22.89 -24.11 -11.56
C GLU A 682 24.36 -24.31 -11.97
N LEU A 683 25.10 -25.23 -11.30
CA LEU A 683 26.44 -25.61 -11.71
C LEU A 683 26.45 -26.34 -13.07
N SER A 684 25.36 -27.02 -13.44
CA SER A 684 25.20 -27.71 -14.72
C SER A 684 24.75 -26.82 -15.87
N VAL A 685 24.50 -25.54 -15.64
CA VAL A 685 24.14 -24.61 -16.72
C VAL A 685 25.37 -24.44 -17.64
N PRO A 686 25.17 -24.54 -18.97
CA PRO A 686 26.27 -24.40 -19.93
C PRO A 686 27.10 -23.14 -19.69
N GLU A 687 28.40 -23.23 -19.91
CA GLU A 687 29.37 -22.13 -19.73
C GLU A 687 29.59 -21.67 -18.29
N THR A 688 28.94 -22.30 -17.32
CA THR A 688 29.25 -22.11 -15.89
C THR A 688 30.56 -22.80 -15.58
N ARG A 689 31.54 -22.01 -15.11
CA ARG A 689 32.86 -22.53 -14.72
C ARG A 689 32.89 -22.80 -13.22
N ILE A 690 33.52 -23.89 -12.82
CA ILE A 690 33.63 -24.30 -11.41
C ILE A 690 35.11 -24.27 -11.04
N LEU A 691 35.42 -23.65 -9.90
CA LEU A 691 36.76 -23.68 -9.33
C LEU A 691 36.72 -24.33 -7.96
N VAL A 692 37.48 -25.42 -7.80
CA VAL A 692 37.58 -26.18 -6.56
C VAL A 692 38.94 -26.02 -5.91
N ALA A 693 38.94 -25.97 -4.57
CA ALA A 693 40.17 -26.06 -3.75
C ALA A 693 40.34 -27.52 -3.32
N ILE A 694 41.35 -28.18 -3.84
CA ILE A 694 41.55 -29.61 -3.65
C ILE A 694 42.97 -29.92 -3.17
N ASP A 695 43.13 -30.87 -2.26
CA ASP A 695 44.43 -31.32 -1.76
C ASP A 695 44.96 -32.55 -2.50
N SER A 696 46.16 -32.99 -2.10
CA SER A 696 46.81 -34.21 -2.66
C SER A 696 46.03 -35.50 -2.46
N ASP A 697 45.13 -35.52 -1.48
CA ASP A 697 44.27 -36.70 -1.17
C ASP A 697 42.93 -36.62 -1.92
N HIS A 698 42.80 -35.73 -2.89
CA HIS A 698 41.61 -35.48 -3.67
C HIS A 698 40.39 -35.02 -2.84
N THR A 699 40.65 -34.42 -1.67
CA THR A 699 39.58 -33.84 -0.83
C THR A 699 39.30 -32.42 -1.24
N ILE A 700 38.01 -32.13 -1.57
CA ILE A 700 37.56 -30.76 -1.87
C ILE A 700 37.26 -30.00 -0.60
N HIS A 701 37.96 -28.90 -0.36
CA HIS A 701 37.79 -28.01 0.78
C HIS A 701 36.78 -26.90 0.53
N ALA A 702 36.69 -26.41 -0.71
CA ALA A 702 35.73 -25.40 -1.11
C ALA A 702 35.44 -25.44 -2.61
N VAL A 703 34.31 -24.90 -2.99
CA VAL A 703 33.88 -24.76 -4.38
C VAL A 703 33.32 -23.33 -4.60
N THR A 704 33.64 -22.77 -5.74
CA THR A 704 33.06 -21.54 -6.27
C THR A 704 32.60 -21.74 -7.70
N SER A 705 31.48 -21.14 -8.10
CA SER A 705 31.02 -21.13 -9.48
C SER A 705 31.08 -19.72 -10.07
N TRP A 706 31.33 -19.68 -11.37
CA TRP A 706 31.60 -18.44 -12.10
C TRP A 706 30.80 -18.41 -13.40
N LEU A 707 29.92 -17.41 -13.50
CA LEU A 707 29.06 -17.19 -14.65
C LEU A 707 29.72 -16.23 -15.63
N PRO A 708 29.64 -16.44 -16.95
CA PRO A 708 30.24 -15.53 -17.93
C PRO A 708 29.47 -14.21 -17.99
N ILE A 709 30.21 -13.09 -18.11
CA ILE A 709 29.68 -11.77 -18.40
C ILE A 709 29.95 -11.47 -19.86
N TYR A 710 28.90 -11.35 -20.65
CA TYR A 710 28.98 -11.05 -22.07
C TYR A 710 28.80 -9.57 -22.37
N ARG A 711 29.51 -9.10 -23.38
CA ARG A 711 29.34 -7.81 -24.03
C ARG A 711 29.82 -7.91 -25.49
N ASP A 712 28.98 -7.49 -26.44
CA ASP A 712 29.29 -7.48 -27.88
C ASP A 712 29.80 -8.83 -28.42
N GLY A 713 29.18 -9.93 -27.97
CA GLY A 713 29.53 -11.27 -28.39
C GLY A 713 30.77 -11.89 -27.71
N GLN A 714 31.41 -11.16 -26.79
CA GLN A 714 32.63 -11.62 -26.12
C GLN A 714 32.42 -11.73 -24.60
N VAL A 715 33.09 -12.69 -23.99
CA VAL A 715 33.17 -12.80 -22.53
C VAL A 715 34.17 -11.74 -22.04
N ILE A 716 33.67 -10.77 -21.27
CA ILE A 716 34.48 -9.67 -20.71
C ILE A 716 34.82 -9.87 -19.25
N GLY A 717 34.21 -10.84 -18.59
CA GLY A 717 34.40 -11.08 -17.17
C GLY A 717 33.64 -12.28 -16.66
N LEU A 718 33.76 -12.53 -15.37
CA LEU A 718 33.09 -13.61 -14.67
C LEU A 718 32.34 -13.09 -13.43
N THR A 719 31.20 -13.66 -13.10
CA THR A 719 30.42 -13.37 -11.88
C THR A 719 30.43 -14.56 -10.94
N LEU A 720 30.84 -14.34 -9.70
CA LEU A 720 30.74 -15.32 -8.62
C LEU A 720 29.27 -15.58 -8.27
N ASP A 721 28.85 -16.84 -8.29
CA ASP A 721 27.52 -17.24 -7.87
C ASP A 721 27.57 -18.13 -6.63
N VAL A 722 27.91 -19.41 -6.77
CA VAL A 722 28.04 -20.31 -5.64
C VAL A 722 29.39 -20.11 -4.95
N MET A 723 29.36 -20.05 -3.62
CA MET A 723 30.55 -19.93 -2.78
C MET A 723 30.30 -20.76 -1.51
N ARG A 724 30.86 -21.95 -1.46
CA ARG A 724 30.65 -22.92 -0.38
C ARG A 724 31.94 -23.60 0.06
N ARG A 725 32.04 -23.79 1.37
CA ARG A 725 33.21 -24.37 2.02
C ARG A 725 32.81 -25.57 2.89
N ARG A 726 33.60 -26.60 2.91
CA ARG A 726 33.47 -27.75 3.84
C ARG A 726 33.60 -27.23 5.30
N ALA A 727 32.72 -27.67 6.18
CA ALA A 727 32.66 -27.17 7.56
C ALA A 727 33.98 -27.37 8.31
N GLU A 728 34.56 -28.57 8.19
CA GLU A 728 35.84 -28.98 8.79
C GLU A 728 37.03 -28.74 7.86
N GLY A 729 36.78 -28.15 6.68
CA GLY A 729 37.80 -27.92 5.68
C GLY A 729 38.77 -26.79 6.02
N TRP A 730 39.78 -26.65 5.19
CA TRP A 730 40.76 -25.56 5.26
C TRP A 730 40.09 -24.19 5.21
N ARG A 731 40.28 -23.41 6.28
CA ARG A 731 39.51 -22.16 6.49
C ARG A 731 39.67 -21.08 5.42
N PRO A 732 40.92 -20.78 4.89
CA PRO A 732 41.11 -19.72 3.89
C PRO A 732 40.76 -20.12 2.45
N ALA A 733 40.09 -21.26 2.25
CA ALA A 733 39.82 -21.83 0.92
C ALA A 733 39.05 -20.86 -0.01
N ILE A 734 38.11 -20.11 0.50
CA ILE A 734 37.31 -19.18 -0.33
C ILE A 734 38.13 -17.97 -0.75
N GLU A 735 38.94 -17.37 0.15
CA GLU A 735 39.84 -16.27 -0.17
C GLU A 735 40.88 -16.71 -1.22
N PHE A 736 41.34 -17.96 -1.11
CA PHE A 736 42.27 -18.55 -2.06
C PHE A 736 41.62 -18.73 -3.45
N LEU A 737 40.41 -19.33 -3.52
CA LEU A 737 39.68 -19.52 -4.77
C LEU A 737 39.35 -18.21 -5.46
N ILE A 738 38.83 -17.22 -4.76
CA ILE A 738 38.55 -15.90 -5.34
C ILE A 738 39.82 -15.22 -5.85
N GLY A 739 40.91 -15.28 -5.05
CA GLY A 739 42.18 -14.73 -5.47
C GLY A 739 42.73 -15.43 -6.71
N LYS A 740 42.63 -16.75 -6.78
CA LYS A 740 43.05 -17.54 -7.96
C LYS A 740 42.15 -17.25 -9.17
N ALA A 741 40.84 -17.19 -9.00
CA ALA A 741 39.91 -16.84 -10.07
C ALA A 741 40.22 -15.46 -10.66
N ALA A 742 40.52 -14.48 -9.82
CA ALA A 742 40.86 -13.13 -10.25
C ALA A 742 42.18 -13.11 -11.09
N LEU A 743 43.22 -13.81 -10.66
CA LEU A 743 44.47 -13.89 -11.39
C LEU A 743 44.32 -14.69 -12.72
N SER A 744 43.61 -15.80 -12.69
CA SER A 744 43.33 -16.60 -13.88
C SER A 744 42.53 -15.81 -14.92
N ALA A 745 41.47 -15.11 -14.49
CA ALA A 745 40.65 -14.24 -15.32
C ALA A 745 41.49 -13.07 -15.91
N GLN A 746 42.42 -12.50 -15.14
CA GLN A 746 43.36 -11.50 -15.61
C GLN A 746 44.34 -12.07 -16.68
N GLU A 747 44.86 -13.25 -16.46
CA GLU A 747 45.73 -13.95 -17.42
C GLU A 747 45.01 -14.27 -18.74
N GLU A 748 43.69 -14.56 -18.66
CA GLU A 748 42.82 -14.75 -19.82
C GLU A 748 42.47 -13.44 -20.54
N GLY A 749 42.87 -12.26 -20.01
CA GLY A 749 42.62 -10.93 -20.58
C GLY A 749 41.22 -10.39 -20.29
N LEU A 750 40.50 -10.99 -19.31
CA LEU A 750 39.20 -10.47 -18.91
C LEU A 750 39.33 -9.14 -18.17
N SER A 751 38.31 -8.30 -18.33
CA SER A 751 38.32 -6.92 -17.80
C SER A 751 37.84 -6.82 -16.36
N ILE A 752 36.85 -7.64 -15.97
CA ILE A 752 36.17 -7.54 -14.67
C ILE A 752 35.92 -8.91 -14.05
N LEU A 753 35.89 -8.92 -12.72
CA LEU A 753 35.39 -10.06 -11.93
C LEU A 753 34.38 -9.55 -10.91
N SER A 754 33.13 -9.95 -11.07
CA SER A 754 32.09 -9.62 -10.11
C SER A 754 32.06 -10.64 -8.98
N LEU A 755 32.04 -10.17 -7.75
CA LEU A 755 31.77 -10.97 -6.56
C LEU A 755 30.28 -11.03 -6.24
N SER A 756 29.42 -10.64 -7.19
CA SER A 756 27.97 -10.58 -7.09
C SER A 756 27.44 -9.55 -6.07
N GLY A 757 26.14 -9.35 -6.03
CA GLY A 757 25.48 -8.42 -5.14
C GLY A 757 25.47 -8.88 -3.68
N ALA A 758 25.44 -7.92 -2.76
CA ALA A 758 25.05 -8.13 -1.37
C ALA A 758 23.62 -7.58 -1.21
N PRO A 759 22.60 -8.44 -1.12
CA PRO A 759 21.21 -7.99 -1.00
C PRO A 759 21.00 -7.09 0.22
N LEU A 760 20.17 -6.05 0.08
CA LEU A 760 19.82 -5.09 1.13
C LEU A 760 20.99 -4.22 1.66
N ALA A 761 22.20 -4.37 1.12
CA ALA A 761 23.28 -3.41 1.36
C ALA A 761 22.98 -2.12 0.57
N ARG A 762 23.06 -0.97 1.24
CA ARG A 762 22.81 0.34 0.66
C ARG A 762 23.99 1.28 0.88
N SER A 763 24.21 2.17 -0.07
CA SER A 763 25.10 3.30 0.09
C SER A 763 24.58 4.26 1.14
N GLU A 764 25.49 4.86 1.93
CA GLU A 764 25.16 5.91 2.91
C GLU A 764 24.56 7.16 2.26
N ASP A 765 24.76 7.34 0.95
CA ASP A 765 24.29 8.47 0.16
C ASP A 765 22.85 8.29 -0.37
N ASP A 766 22.24 7.12 -0.20
CA ASP A 766 20.86 6.89 -0.70
C ASP A 766 19.82 7.58 0.20
N THR A 767 19.34 8.72 -0.25
CA THR A 767 18.29 9.56 0.37
C THR A 767 16.88 9.19 -0.06
N SER A 768 16.65 8.00 -0.62
CA SER A 768 15.31 7.60 -1.11
C SER A 768 14.27 7.60 0.00
N ALA A 769 13.05 8.05 -0.31
CA ALA A 769 11.92 8.08 0.64
C ALA A 769 11.57 6.69 1.20
N PHE A 770 11.98 5.63 0.53
CA PHE A 770 11.75 4.22 0.90
C PHE A 770 12.91 3.59 1.66
N GLY A 771 14.01 4.33 1.85
CA GLY A 771 15.19 3.87 2.58
C GLY A 771 14.86 3.23 3.92
N PRO A 772 14.06 3.85 4.79
CA PRO A 772 13.69 3.28 6.09
C PRO A 772 12.95 1.95 6.00
N LEU A 773 12.22 1.70 4.91
CA LEU A 773 11.53 0.43 4.67
C LEU A 773 12.53 -0.68 4.34
N ILE A 774 13.52 -0.38 3.50
CA ILE A 774 14.57 -1.33 3.12
C ILE A 774 15.44 -1.65 4.34
N ASP A 775 15.81 -0.64 5.15
CA ASP A 775 16.58 -0.84 6.37
C ASP A 775 15.83 -1.71 7.39
N ALA A 776 14.51 -1.53 7.49
CA ALA A 776 13.67 -2.39 8.32
C ALA A 776 13.66 -3.84 7.78
N LEU A 777 13.56 -4.03 6.47
CA LEU A 777 13.61 -5.34 5.82
C LEU A 777 14.99 -5.99 6.03
N ALA A 778 16.06 -5.23 5.82
CA ALA A 778 17.45 -5.65 6.06
C ALA A 778 17.64 -6.12 7.50
N SER A 779 17.17 -5.34 8.48
CA SER A 779 17.33 -5.69 9.90
C SER A 779 16.59 -6.98 10.32
N ILE A 780 15.55 -7.36 9.58
CA ILE A 780 14.78 -8.60 9.81
C ILE A 780 15.44 -9.78 9.12
N MET A 781 16.00 -9.57 7.94
CA MET A 781 16.63 -10.62 7.14
C MET A 781 18.06 -10.92 7.58
N GLU A 782 18.76 -9.95 8.19
CA GLU A 782 20.17 -10.07 8.62
C GLU A 782 20.44 -11.27 9.55
N PRO A 783 19.61 -11.53 10.60
CA PRO A 783 19.85 -12.70 11.47
C PRO A 783 19.68 -14.04 10.75
N LEU A 784 18.99 -14.05 9.61
CA LEU A 784 18.67 -15.24 8.87
C LEU A 784 19.76 -15.59 7.84
N TYR A 785 20.47 -14.58 7.32
CA TYR A 785 21.38 -14.79 6.17
C TYR A 785 22.79 -14.19 6.33
N GLY A 786 23.02 -13.26 7.28
CA GLY A 786 24.35 -12.68 7.55
C GLY A 786 24.88 -11.81 6.40
N PHE A 787 24.01 -10.99 5.76
CA PHE A 787 24.42 -10.16 4.63
C PHE A 787 25.52 -9.15 4.96
N SER A 788 25.57 -8.63 6.19
CA SER A 788 26.63 -7.73 6.64
C SER A 788 27.98 -8.44 6.73
N SER A 789 28.01 -9.70 7.14
CA SER A 789 29.22 -10.52 7.19
C SER A 789 29.76 -10.83 5.79
N LEU A 790 28.86 -11.10 4.84
CA LEU A 790 29.19 -11.31 3.42
C LEU A 790 29.78 -10.05 2.79
N HIS A 791 29.15 -8.88 3.04
CA HIS A 791 29.66 -7.60 2.57
C HIS A 791 31.06 -7.31 3.14
N ALA A 792 31.25 -7.49 4.46
CA ALA A 792 32.56 -7.32 5.12
C ALA A 792 33.62 -8.31 4.53
N PHE A 793 33.24 -9.53 4.20
CA PHE A 793 34.11 -10.51 3.56
C PHE A 793 34.58 -10.03 2.17
N LYS A 794 33.65 -9.58 1.32
CA LYS A 794 33.96 -9.09 -0.05
C LYS A 794 34.92 -7.88 -0.03
N ARG A 795 34.81 -7.01 0.97
CA ARG A 795 35.72 -5.86 1.14
C ARG A 795 37.19 -6.20 1.31
N LYS A 796 37.55 -7.45 1.66
CA LYS A 796 38.96 -7.92 1.72
C LYS A 796 39.66 -7.82 0.37
N PHE A 797 38.89 -7.92 -0.72
CA PHE A 797 39.40 -7.86 -2.09
C PHE A 797 39.46 -6.43 -2.65
N LYS A 798 39.04 -5.40 -1.87
CA LYS A 798 38.99 -4.00 -2.29
C LYS A 798 38.25 -3.77 -3.60
N PRO A 799 37.04 -4.32 -3.75
CA PRO A 799 36.27 -4.15 -4.97
C PRO A 799 35.78 -2.72 -5.12
N ARG A 800 35.48 -2.34 -6.35
CA ARG A 800 34.62 -1.20 -6.67
C ARG A 800 33.17 -1.62 -6.39
N THR A 801 32.38 -0.75 -5.76
CA THR A 801 30.96 -1.00 -5.50
C THR A 801 30.10 -0.43 -6.62
N GLN A 802 29.10 -1.17 -7.06
CA GLN A 802 28.05 -0.75 -7.96
C GLN A 802 26.67 -0.95 -7.32
N SER A 803 25.79 0.03 -7.47
CA SER A 803 24.42 -0.09 -6.99
C SER A 803 23.57 -0.94 -7.93
N LEU A 804 22.78 -1.84 -7.37
CA LEU A 804 21.73 -2.57 -8.06
C LEU A 804 20.35 -2.04 -7.65
N TYR A 805 19.47 -1.90 -8.61
CA TYR A 805 18.20 -1.21 -8.44
C TYR A 805 17.00 -2.11 -8.68
N LEU A 806 15.90 -1.76 -8.01
CA LEU A 806 14.55 -2.17 -8.33
C LEU A 806 13.85 -0.99 -9.03
N ALA A 807 13.26 -1.26 -10.18
CA ALA A 807 12.43 -0.29 -10.89
C ALA A 807 10.99 -0.78 -11.00
N VAL A 808 10.04 0.07 -10.61
CA VAL A 808 8.61 -0.20 -10.73
C VAL A 808 7.88 0.98 -11.37
N PRO A 809 6.91 0.75 -12.25
CA PRO A 809 6.21 1.84 -12.91
C PRO A 809 5.37 2.68 -11.94
N ASP A 810 4.93 2.12 -10.81
CA ASP A 810 4.05 2.76 -9.84
C ASP A 810 4.45 2.38 -8.41
N PRO A 811 4.76 3.37 -7.53
CA PRO A 811 5.13 3.10 -6.15
C PRO A 811 4.01 2.41 -5.33
N THR A 812 2.74 2.49 -5.75
CA THR A 812 1.65 1.76 -5.09
C THR A 812 1.74 0.24 -5.26
N SER A 813 2.58 -0.25 -6.19
CA SER A 813 2.84 -1.68 -6.39
C SER A 813 3.95 -2.24 -5.51
N LEU A 814 4.72 -1.39 -4.81
CA LEU A 814 5.90 -1.80 -4.03
C LEU A 814 5.62 -2.92 -3.02
N ALA A 815 4.50 -2.84 -2.30
CA ALA A 815 4.12 -3.89 -1.35
C ALA A 815 3.90 -5.25 -2.06
N THR A 816 3.23 -5.24 -3.21
CA THR A 816 2.98 -6.46 -4.01
C THR A 816 4.28 -6.98 -4.62
N VAL A 817 5.15 -6.08 -5.09
CA VAL A 817 6.47 -6.43 -5.66
C VAL A 817 7.39 -6.99 -4.58
N GLY A 818 7.40 -6.40 -3.38
CA GLY A 818 8.18 -6.92 -2.25
C GLY A 818 7.76 -8.35 -1.86
N LEU A 819 6.45 -8.63 -1.82
CA LEU A 819 5.95 -9.99 -1.61
C LEU A 819 6.32 -10.94 -2.75
N ALA A 820 6.31 -10.46 -3.99
CA ALA A 820 6.72 -11.26 -5.15
C ALA A 820 8.21 -11.60 -5.11
N ILE A 821 9.06 -10.66 -4.70
CA ILE A 821 10.50 -10.88 -4.48
C ILE A 821 10.71 -11.95 -3.39
N ALA A 822 10.07 -11.78 -2.24
CA ALA A 822 10.18 -12.75 -1.15
C ALA A 822 9.77 -14.17 -1.58
N HIS A 823 8.68 -14.29 -2.33
CA HIS A 823 8.22 -15.58 -2.86
C HIS A 823 9.11 -16.12 -4.00
N ALA A 824 9.77 -15.24 -4.77
CA ALA A 824 10.73 -15.67 -5.80
C ALA A 824 11.98 -16.32 -5.17
N TYR A 825 12.47 -15.76 -4.05
CA TYR A 825 13.60 -16.32 -3.32
C TYR A 825 13.25 -17.59 -2.54
N VAL A 826 12.06 -17.64 -1.93
CA VAL A 826 11.63 -18.76 -1.07
C VAL A 826 10.23 -19.25 -1.47
N PRO A 827 10.09 -20.03 -2.55
CA PRO A 827 8.79 -20.47 -3.06
C PRO A 827 8.00 -21.37 -2.11
N SER A 828 8.67 -22.03 -1.15
CA SER A 828 8.09 -23.00 -0.23
C SER A 828 7.46 -22.40 1.03
N VAL A 829 7.53 -21.08 1.23
CA VAL A 829 6.95 -20.41 2.40
C VAL A 829 5.42 -20.43 2.33
N ARG A 830 4.78 -20.97 3.37
CA ARG A 830 3.31 -21.02 3.49
C ARG A 830 2.74 -19.60 3.70
N PRO A 831 1.52 -19.30 3.21
CA PRO A 831 0.90 -17.96 3.36
C PRO A 831 0.84 -17.45 4.81
N ALA A 832 0.70 -18.35 5.78
CA ALA A 832 0.72 -17.99 7.21
C ALA A 832 2.09 -17.47 7.68
N GLN A 833 3.19 -18.01 7.15
CA GLN A 833 4.55 -17.58 7.45
C GLN A 833 4.85 -16.22 6.79
N THR A 834 4.32 -15.99 5.59
CA THR A 834 4.40 -14.68 4.91
C THR A 834 3.65 -13.60 5.70
N LEU A 835 2.47 -13.92 6.25
CA LEU A 835 1.71 -13.01 7.13
C LEU A 835 2.47 -12.73 8.44
N ALA A 836 3.09 -13.73 9.03
CA ALA A 836 3.93 -13.57 10.22
C ALA A 836 5.16 -12.69 9.93
N LEU A 837 5.78 -12.83 8.75
CA LEU A 837 6.89 -11.99 8.29
C LEU A 837 6.43 -10.53 8.13
N VAL A 838 5.30 -10.28 7.46
CA VAL A 838 4.71 -8.94 7.30
C VAL A 838 4.35 -8.34 8.66
N ALA A 839 3.78 -9.11 9.58
CA ALA A 839 3.47 -8.67 10.94
C ALA A 839 4.73 -8.34 11.75
N SER A 840 5.83 -9.11 11.58
CA SER A 840 7.12 -8.83 12.22
C SER A 840 7.78 -7.55 11.68
N VAL A 841 7.64 -7.30 10.36
CA VAL A 841 8.08 -6.04 9.72
C VAL A 841 7.31 -4.86 10.28
N ALA A 842 5.98 -4.95 10.35
CA ALA A 842 5.13 -3.91 10.92
C ALA A 842 5.44 -3.67 12.41
N GLY A 843 5.67 -4.74 13.18
CA GLY A 843 6.10 -4.69 14.59
C GLY A 843 7.49 -4.08 14.77
N GLY A 844 8.42 -4.35 13.87
CA GLY A 844 9.77 -3.77 13.83
C GLY A 844 9.75 -2.26 13.55
N LEU A 845 8.91 -1.83 12.60
CA LEU A 845 8.67 -0.41 12.30
C LEU A 845 8.06 0.34 13.49
N ALA A 846 7.07 -0.27 14.15
CA ALA A 846 6.46 0.27 15.36
C ALA A 846 7.46 0.38 16.53
N LYS A 847 8.33 -0.63 16.74
CA LYS A 847 9.39 -0.61 17.75
C LYS A 847 10.47 0.44 17.46
N ARG A 848 10.82 0.67 16.19
CA ARG A 848 11.79 1.73 15.81
C ARG A 848 11.18 3.12 15.98
N ALA A 849 9.92 3.33 15.61
CA ALA A 849 9.20 4.56 15.90
C ALA A 849 9.17 4.84 17.42
N ALA A 850 8.97 3.81 18.22
CA ALA A 850 9.01 3.91 19.68
C ALA A 850 10.44 4.17 20.23
N ARG A 851 11.50 3.60 19.62
CA ARG A 851 12.90 3.84 20.02
C ARG A 851 13.39 5.23 19.61
N GLY A 852 13.03 5.72 18.41
CA GLY A 852 13.32 7.09 18.00
C GLY A 852 12.73 8.13 18.96
N VAL A 853 11.62 7.81 19.61
CA VAL A 853 11.06 8.59 20.74
C VAL A 853 11.88 8.37 22.03
N GLY A 854 12.52 7.20 22.20
CA GLY A 854 13.38 6.85 23.35
C GLY A 854 14.77 7.50 23.30
N ASP A 855 15.42 7.52 22.14
CA ASP A 855 16.75 8.12 21.95
C ASP A 855 16.72 9.65 22.04
N LEU A 856 15.59 10.26 21.72
CA LEU A 856 15.31 11.66 22.08
C LEU A 856 15.22 11.89 23.60
N ARG A 857 15.08 10.82 24.40
CA ARG A 857 15.13 10.86 25.87
C ARG A 857 16.54 10.69 26.42
N SER A 858 17.39 9.83 25.85
CA SER A 858 18.75 9.54 26.37
C SER A 858 19.75 10.64 26.07
N SER A 859 19.64 11.35 24.96
CA SER A 859 20.46 12.50 24.64
C SER A 859 20.23 13.75 25.54
N ARG A 860 19.26 13.68 26.46
CA ARG A 860 18.96 14.72 27.45
C ARG A 860 19.48 14.43 28.87
N GLY A 861 20.09 13.26 29.08
CA GLY A 861 20.60 12.82 30.39
C GLY A 861 22.08 13.12 30.64
N ILE A 862 22.84 13.62 29.65
CA ILE A 862 24.28 13.93 29.80
C ILE A 862 24.45 15.44 29.75
N GLY A 863 24.15 16.10 30.85
CA GLY A 863 24.28 17.54 30.97
C GLY A 863 24.17 18.02 32.40
N HIS A 864 24.72 17.27 33.36
CA HIS A 864 25.03 17.75 34.72
C HIS A 864 25.89 16.69 35.41
N GLN A 865 27.20 16.80 35.25
CA GLN A 865 28.16 16.36 36.24
C GLN A 865 29.44 17.17 36.09
N ASP A 866 29.67 17.98 37.11
CA ASP A 866 30.93 18.37 37.74
C ASP A 866 31.98 19.19 36.97
N ALA A 867 31.99 20.47 37.29
CA ALA A 867 33.18 21.32 37.22
C ALA A 867 34.19 20.88 38.31
N PRO A 868 35.44 20.67 37.99
CA PRO A 868 36.44 20.46 39.05
C PRO A 868 36.86 21.81 39.65
N THR A 869 36.75 21.89 40.95
CA THR A 869 37.31 22.93 41.81
C THR A 869 38.84 23.03 41.66
N SER A 870 39.30 24.22 41.37
CA SER A 870 40.68 24.61 41.40
C SER A 870 41.22 24.67 42.86
N HIS A 871 42.38 24.09 43.10
CA HIS A 871 43.32 24.54 44.20
C HIS A 871 44.73 24.72 43.62
N PRO A 872 45.44 25.75 44.07
CA PRO A 872 46.67 26.24 43.46
C PRO A 872 47.93 25.68 44.11
N GLY A 873 49.00 25.56 43.34
CA GLY A 873 50.32 25.21 43.93
C GLY A 873 51.48 25.17 42.94
N ALA A 874 52.08 26.30 42.80
CA ALA A 874 53.55 26.56 42.69
C ALA A 874 54.41 25.77 41.66
N GLY A 875 55.00 26.48 40.72
CA GLY A 875 56.40 26.57 40.66
C GLY A 875 57.09 26.18 39.36
N ARG A 876 57.60 27.23 38.66
CA ARG A 876 58.91 27.39 38.01
C ARG A 876 59.21 26.79 36.65
N ASP A 877 59.43 27.76 35.73
CA ASP A 877 60.60 27.95 34.83
C ASP A 877 60.75 26.92 33.69
N ALA A 878 60.96 27.23 32.47
CA ALA A 878 61.59 28.27 31.74
C ALA A 878 61.49 28.04 30.20
N GLU A 879 61.50 29.14 29.47
CA GLU A 879 62.21 29.36 28.20
C GLU A 879 61.94 28.34 27.05
N GLY A 880 61.60 28.68 25.84
CA GLY A 880 61.90 29.86 25.05
C GLY A 880 61.64 29.60 23.60
N SER A 881 61.41 30.71 22.94
CA SER A 881 61.62 30.98 21.53
C SER A 881 60.56 30.52 20.49
N GLN A 882 59.71 31.44 20.10
CA GLN A 882 59.38 31.83 18.72
C GLN A 882 60.67 32.38 17.98
N PRO A 883 60.68 32.63 16.66
CA PRO A 883 59.62 33.12 15.82
C PRO A 883 59.69 32.82 14.29
N SER A 884 58.68 33.37 13.61
CA SER A 884 58.67 34.03 12.25
C SER A 884 58.46 33.15 11.05
N SER A 885 57.33 33.38 10.37
CA SER A 885 57.09 34.35 9.25
C SER A 885 57.54 33.79 7.90
N ASN A 886 56.71 33.60 6.90
CA ASN A 886 56.25 34.63 6.00
C ASN A 886 55.82 34.04 4.63
N HIS A 887 54.72 34.57 4.10
CA HIS A 887 54.42 34.89 2.71
C HIS A 887 54.55 33.87 1.57
N GLY A 888 53.49 33.77 0.86
CA GLY A 888 53.46 34.10 -0.56
C GLY A 888 52.48 33.24 -1.41
N LYS A 889 51.39 33.80 -1.70
CA LYS A 889 50.74 34.14 -2.96
C LYS A 889 51.10 33.38 -4.23
N LYS A 890 50.05 33.08 -4.92
CA LYS A 890 49.77 33.16 -6.38
C LYS A 890 49.74 31.85 -7.20
N ASP A 891 48.65 31.59 -7.71
CA ASP A 891 48.00 31.73 -9.03
C ASP A 891 48.17 30.55 -10.03
N GLN A 892 47.02 30.13 -10.51
CA GLN A 892 46.67 29.74 -11.91
C GLN A 892 47.34 28.47 -12.51
N GLN A 893 46.60 27.42 -12.63
CA GLN A 893 45.92 27.04 -13.90
C GLN A 893 44.95 25.90 -13.63
#